data_adf836805f05814fa570dec8fb413afa
#
_entry.id   adf836805f05814fa570dec8fb413afa
#
_cell.length_a   1.000
_cell.length_b   1.000
_cell.length_c   1.000
_cell.angle_alpha   90.00
_cell.angle_beta   90.00
_cell.angle_gamma   90.00
#
_symmetry.space_group_name_H-M   'P 1'
#
loop_
_entity.id
_entity.type
_entity.pdbx_description
1 polymer ?
#
loop_
_entity_poly.entity_id
_entity_poly.type
_entity_poly.pdbx_seq_one_letter_code
_entity_poly.pdbx_strand_id
1 'polypeptide(L)'
;MRKKTLVYLADLTHRGLVLSSNVFPLSIGLIGAYLIKKRPDIEVELFKYPEDLSAAIEKLKPDVIAFANYSWNFHISYEYARVIKSLWPDMPVIFGGPNYGMEQAEVSDFWEKYNLIDFYVVREGEEAFVRLMDSLLAHEISPSLVKSGLPALPNCHYLSGGKVITGPDLPRLTLEEIPSPYLMGLMDKFFDESLGPMIHTTRGCPFSCAFCTEGAPYYNIVEQRMETLSEELHYIAQRVRGPLDLYISDANFGMFKQDIDKAQILADMQKEYGYPKYIHVSTGKNQKERVLDIAKMLDGAVSMAASLQSTDPVVLKNVSRSNISISKLTAVGKLANKVEAGTYSEIILGLPGDTFKAHSQSLEDCVNANFDNIRMYQLIMLPQTELNTPASREKFGMKSKHRVMPRSFGKYSLAGHEFIAVESEEILVENSTLSFEDYISCRELDLTVELVHNGKIYEELQSFCEASGLSWFQFILRFYENRRNYGIEISTMYDDFKAGLTDRLWDTREQLADAAAKGIDEMLANERGTNEMSMGKATGFFLLFEKINNVLFDEMKKWLAELGKLDAEVECYFDEIRRFSRLRKVDLMDCDVEHVESFVFDIEALAESHFTLSPERVKLPQPRQFRISHQPEQYKQIKGYVKEFGRHHDGMGKMLMRYPHIHRIFRRPQIV
;
A
#
# COMPACT_ATOMS: atom_id res chain seq x y z
N MET A 1 -25.75 -15.08 -37.68
CA MET A 1 -25.75 -14.91 -36.21
C MET A 1 -25.84 -13.46 -35.89
N ARG A 2 -26.67 -13.05 -34.93
CA ARG A 2 -26.72 -11.64 -34.47
C ARG A 2 -25.35 -11.33 -33.83
N LYS A 3 -24.70 -10.25 -34.20
CA LYS A 3 -23.41 -9.84 -33.63
C LYS A 3 -23.62 -9.62 -32.14
N LYS A 4 -22.75 -10.19 -31.28
CA LYS A 4 -22.78 -9.92 -29.81
C LYS A 4 -22.52 -8.47 -29.55
N THR A 5 -23.11 -7.92 -28.50
CA THR A 5 -22.78 -6.57 -28.00
C THR A 5 -21.41 -6.63 -27.33
N LEU A 6 -20.49 -5.76 -27.74
CA LEU A 6 -19.12 -5.71 -27.24
C LEU A 6 -18.99 -4.66 -26.13
N VAL A 7 -18.56 -5.10 -24.96
CA VAL A 7 -18.36 -4.25 -23.76
C VAL A 7 -16.89 -4.29 -23.35
N TYR A 8 -16.26 -3.13 -23.24
CA TYR A 8 -14.94 -2.98 -22.69
C TYR A 8 -15.03 -2.51 -21.23
N LEU A 9 -14.36 -3.24 -20.32
CA LEU A 9 -14.22 -2.89 -18.91
C LEU A 9 -12.76 -2.58 -18.61
N ALA A 10 -12.46 -1.40 -18.07
CA ALA A 10 -11.11 -0.93 -17.83
C ALA A 10 -10.89 -0.55 -16.36
N ASP A 11 -9.86 -1.11 -15.75
CA ASP A 11 -9.27 -0.70 -14.46
C ASP A 11 -7.81 -0.30 -14.72
N LEU A 12 -7.63 0.91 -15.25
CA LEU A 12 -6.34 1.34 -15.78
C LEU A 12 -5.30 1.57 -14.69
N THR A 13 -4.03 1.33 -15.03
CA THR A 13 -2.87 1.65 -14.19
C THR A 13 -1.91 2.56 -14.92
N HIS A 14 -1.32 3.53 -14.23
CA HIS A 14 -0.25 4.34 -14.79
C HIS A 14 1.04 3.52 -14.95
N ARG A 15 1.80 3.82 -16.01
CA ARG A 15 3.04 3.14 -16.38
C ARG A 15 4.20 4.15 -16.48
N GLY A 16 4.59 4.72 -15.33
CA GLY A 16 5.80 5.54 -15.27
C GLY A 16 7.05 4.68 -15.14
N LEU A 17 7.96 5.03 -14.25
CA LEU A 17 9.16 4.23 -13.93
C LEU A 17 8.78 2.86 -13.33
N VAL A 18 7.71 2.82 -12.53
CA VAL A 18 7.14 1.62 -11.89
C VAL A 18 5.62 1.69 -12.01
N LEU A 19 4.95 0.56 -12.20
CA LEU A 19 3.48 0.51 -12.22
C LEU A 19 2.89 1.14 -10.95
N SER A 20 1.88 2.00 -11.10
CA SER A 20 1.18 2.58 -9.95
C SER A 20 0.39 1.51 -9.19
N SER A 21 -0.34 0.66 -9.90
CA SER A 21 -1.04 -0.52 -9.37
C SER A 21 -0.63 -1.76 -10.17
N ASN A 22 0.01 -2.71 -9.50
CA ASN A 22 0.53 -3.93 -10.11
C ASN A 22 -0.27 -5.19 -9.72
N VAL A 23 -1.57 -5.06 -9.53
CA VAL A 23 -2.48 -6.17 -9.23
C VAL A 23 -3.47 -6.40 -10.35
N PHE A 24 -3.94 -7.64 -10.45
CA PHE A 24 -4.98 -8.00 -11.42
C PHE A 24 -6.25 -7.14 -11.23
N PRO A 25 -6.97 -6.80 -12.30
CA PRO A 25 -8.17 -5.97 -12.25
C PRO A 25 -9.41 -6.77 -11.80
N LEU A 26 -9.38 -7.28 -10.56
CA LEU A 26 -10.39 -8.22 -10.05
C LEU A 26 -11.80 -7.65 -10.07
N SER A 27 -11.99 -6.38 -9.71
CA SER A 27 -13.32 -5.75 -9.62
C SER A 27 -14.08 -5.80 -10.95
N ILE A 28 -13.42 -5.39 -12.04
CA ILE A 28 -14.01 -5.45 -13.38
C ILE A 28 -14.13 -6.90 -13.89
N GLY A 29 -13.26 -7.80 -13.41
CA GLY A 29 -13.35 -9.22 -13.68
C GLY A 29 -14.63 -9.84 -13.11
N LEU A 30 -14.95 -9.54 -11.84
CA LEU A 30 -16.19 -10.02 -11.19
C LEU A 30 -17.44 -9.47 -11.89
N ILE A 31 -17.45 -8.17 -12.23
CA ILE A 31 -18.54 -7.54 -13.00
C ILE A 31 -18.70 -8.22 -14.37
N GLY A 32 -17.60 -8.42 -15.09
CA GLY A 32 -17.61 -9.05 -16.42
C GLY A 32 -18.08 -10.50 -16.36
N ALA A 33 -17.60 -11.28 -15.39
CA ALA A 33 -18.00 -12.68 -15.18
C ALA A 33 -19.50 -12.79 -14.87
N TYR A 34 -20.01 -11.93 -13.99
CA TYR A 34 -21.43 -11.90 -13.65
C TYR A 34 -22.30 -11.45 -14.83
N LEU A 35 -21.86 -10.44 -15.59
CA LEU A 35 -22.55 -9.99 -16.81
C LEU A 35 -22.67 -11.11 -17.83
N ILE A 36 -21.57 -11.83 -18.15
CA ILE A 36 -21.60 -12.94 -19.11
C ILE A 36 -22.53 -14.07 -18.63
N LYS A 37 -22.52 -14.38 -17.33
CA LYS A 37 -23.45 -15.37 -16.74
C LYS A 37 -24.91 -15.00 -16.96
N LYS A 38 -25.26 -13.73 -16.81
CA LYS A 38 -26.65 -13.24 -16.95
C LYS A 38 -27.04 -12.92 -18.40
N ARG A 39 -26.04 -12.52 -19.21
CA ARG A 39 -26.23 -12.06 -20.60
C ARG A 39 -25.20 -12.72 -21.53
N PRO A 40 -25.40 -13.99 -21.93
CA PRO A 40 -24.47 -14.70 -22.83
C PRO A 40 -24.37 -14.09 -24.23
N ASP A 41 -25.28 -13.21 -24.59
CA ASP A 41 -25.32 -12.41 -25.82
C ASP A 41 -24.39 -11.19 -25.80
N ILE A 42 -23.71 -10.94 -24.68
CA ILE A 42 -22.69 -9.89 -24.51
C ILE A 42 -21.29 -10.53 -24.54
N GLU A 43 -20.36 -9.86 -25.20
CA GLU A 43 -18.94 -10.13 -25.19
C GLU A 43 -18.23 -9.09 -24.35
N VAL A 44 -17.37 -9.53 -23.41
CA VAL A 44 -16.67 -8.67 -22.48
C VAL A 44 -15.18 -8.81 -22.68
N GLU A 45 -14.47 -7.68 -22.76
CA GLU A 45 -13.02 -7.62 -22.74
C GLU A 45 -12.54 -6.70 -21.60
N LEU A 46 -11.52 -7.15 -20.86
CA LEU A 46 -10.98 -6.45 -19.69
C LEU A 46 -9.67 -5.74 -20.04
N PHE A 47 -9.40 -4.57 -19.43
CA PHE A 47 -8.18 -3.82 -19.68
C PHE A 47 -7.55 -3.32 -18.37
N LYS A 48 -6.23 -3.47 -18.27
CA LYS A 48 -5.40 -2.94 -17.17
C LYS A 48 -4.40 -1.89 -17.68
N TYR A 49 -3.86 -2.11 -18.85
CA TYR A 49 -2.87 -1.23 -19.45
C TYR A 49 -3.53 -0.24 -20.43
N PRO A 50 -3.19 1.06 -20.33
CA PRO A 50 -3.72 2.08 -21.21
C PRO A 50 -3.46 1.81 -22.68
N GLU A 51 -2.26 1.32 -23.01
CA GLU A 51 -1.84 1.04 -24.38
C GLU A 51 -2.66 -0.09 -25.03
N ASP A 52 -2.98 -1.13 -24.22
CA ASP A 52 -3.81 -2.25 -24.68
C ASP A 52 -5.24 -1.77 -24.96
N LEU A 53 -5.78 -0.90 -24.10
CA LEU A 53 -7.09 -0.30 -24.32
C LEU A 53 -7.11 0.55 -25.59
N SER A 54 -6.10 1.41 -25.81
CA SER A 54 -5.98 2.24 -27.02
C SER A 54 -5.93 1.37 -28.26
N ALA A 55 -5.07 0.36 -28.30
CA ALA A 55 -4.93 -0.55 -29.44
C ALA A 55 -6.22 -1.34 -29.71
N ALA A 56 -6.93 -1.76 -28.65
CA ALA A 56 -8.19 -2.47 -28.80
C ALA A 56 -9.30 -1.58 -29.37
N ILE A 57 -9.44 -0.35 -28.90
CA ILE A 57 -10.42 0.63 -29.39
C ILE A 57 -10.15 1.01 -30.86
N GLU A 58 -8.87 1.19 -31.22
CA GLU A 58 -8.47 1.52 -32.61
C GLU A 58 -8.74 0.33 -33.56
N LYS A 59 -8.59 -0.89 -33.08
CA LYS A 59 -8.86 -2.10 -33.86
C LYS A 59 -10.34 -2.39 -34.00
N LEU A 60 -11.10 -2.24 -32.92
CA LEU A 60 -12.53 -2.53 -32.87
C LEU A 60 -13.22 -1.66 -31.83
N LYS A 61 -14.04 -0.74 -32.32
CA LYS A 61 -14.85 0.12 -31.44
C LYS A 61 -15.82 -0.74 -30.63
N PRO A 62 -15.83 -0.63 -29.27
CA PRO A 62 -16.85 -1.27 -28.44
C PRO A 62 -18.22 -0.59 -28.60
N ASP A 63 -19.27 -1.32 -28.24
CA ASP A 63 -20.62 -0.75 -28.14
C ASP A 63 -20.80 0.03 -26.81
N VAL A 64 -20.14 -0.40 -25.75
CA VAL A 64 -20.14 0.23 -24.41
C VAL A 64 -18.75 0.18 -23.81
N ILE A 65 -18.34 1.24 -23.12
CA ILE A 65 -17.11 1.24 -22.31
C ILE A 65 -17.42 1.62 -20.87
N ALA A 66 -16.80 0.89 -19.92
CA ALA A 66 -16.91 1.20 -18.51
C ALA A 66 -15.53 1.23 -17.83
N PHE A 67 -15.38 2.17 -16.89
CA PHE A 67 -14.14 2.43 -16.16
C PHE A 67 -14.33 2.23 -14.67
N ALA A 68 -13.39 1.53 -14.03
CA ALA A 68 -13.26 1.53 -12.58
C ALA A 68 -12.78 2.90 -12.10
N ASN A 69 -13.39 3.41 -11.02
CA ASN A 69 -13.03 4.67 -10.40
C ASN A 69 -12.46 4.45 -9.01
N TYR A 70 -11.14 4.42 -8.93
CA TYR A 70 -10.35 4.52 -7.73
C TYR A 70 -9.55 5.84 -7.74
N SER A 71 -9.02 6.24 -6.59
CA SER A 71 -8.20 7.45 -6.49
C SER A 71 -6.97 7.44 -7.40
N TRP A 72 -6.44 6.26 -7.71
CA TRP A 72 -5.23 6.08 -8.53
C TRP A 72 -5.45 5.97 -10.04
N ASN A 73 -6.71 6.01 -10.53
CA ASN A 73 -7.00 5.85 -11.97
C ASN A 73 -8.19 6.65 -12.49
N PHE A 74 -8.72 7.57 -11.70
CA PHE A 74 -9.89 8.35 -12.10
C PHE A 74 -9.61 9.26 -13.30
N HIS A 75 -8.52 10.03 -13.23
CA HIS A 75 -8.21 11.03 -14.26
C HIS A 75 -7.79 10.39 -15.57
N ILE A 76 -6.96 9.34 -15.54
CA ILE A 76 -6.63 8.63 -16.77
C ILE A 76 -7.89 8.07 -17.43
N SER A 77 -8.81 7.51 -16.66
CA SER A 77 -10.09 6.99 -17.16
C SER A 77 -10.98 8.11 -17.72
N TYR A 78 -11.02 9.26 -17.06
CA TYR A 78 -11.81 10.40 -17.51
C TYR A 78 -11.23 11.05 -18.79
N GLU A 79 -9.92 11.14 -18.92
CA GLU A 79 -9.28 11.61 -20.16
C GLU A 79 -9.55 10.65 -21.34
N TYR A 80 -9.53 9.33 -21.12
CA TYR A 80 -10.03 8.38 -22.13
C TYR A 80 -11.49 8.67 -22.49
N ALA A 81 -12.36 8.88 -21.51
CA ALA A 81 -13.75 9.22 -21.72
C ALA A 81 -13.90 10.51 -22.56
N ARG A 82 -13.07 11.53 -22.29
CA ARG A 82 -13.06 12.80 -23.05
C ARG A 82 -12.72 12.57 -24.51
N VAL A 83 -11.68 11.80 -24.82
CA VAL A 83 -11.32 11.48 -26.20
C VAL A 83 -12.42 10.64 -26.88
N ILE A 84 -12.92 9.63 -26.20
CA ILE A 84 -14.00 8.75 -26.70
C ILE A 84 -15.25 9.56 -27.04
N LYS A 85 -15.68 10.46 -26.15
CA LYS A 85 -16.86 11.32 -26.39
C LYS A 85 -16.64 12.32 -27.52
N SER A 86 -15.40 12.76 -27.75
CA SER A 86 -15.11 13.61 -28.92
C SER A 86 -15.20 12.86 -30.24
N LEU A 87 -14.84 11.57 -30.26
CA LEU A 87 -14.89 10.72 -31.45
C LEU A 87 -16.29 10.11 -31.67
N TRP A 88 -16.96 9.72 -30.59
CA TRP A 88 -18.25 9.03 -30.60
C TRP A 88 -19.16 9.57 -29.50
N PRO A 89 -19.84 10.71 -29.69
CA PRO A 89 -20.64 11.36 -28.63
C PRO A 89 -21.72 10.47 -28.00
N ASP A 90 -22.32 9.59 -28.80
CA ASP A 90 -23.42 8.72 -28.38
C ASP A 90 -22.95 7.39 -27.73
N MET A 91 -21.65 7.09 -27.75
CA MET A 91 -21.14 5.86 -27.12
C MET A 91 -21.31 5.93 -25.59
N PRO A 92 -21.98 4.94 -24.96
CA PRO A 92 -22.12 4.92 -23.52
C PRO A 92 -20.77 4.84 -22.79
N VAL A 93 -20.52 5.78 -21.89
CA VAL A 93 -19.38 5.83 -20.99
C VAL A 93 -19.89 5.70 -19.57
N ILE A 94 -19.51 4.60 -18.91
CA ILE A 94 -19.97 4.24 -17.58
C ILE A 94 -18.78 4.28 -16.62
N PHE A 95 -18.98 4.78 -15.41
CA PHE A 95 -18.01 4.72 -14.33
C PHE A 95 -18.59 3.95 -13.14
N GLY A 96 -17.73 3.40 -12.29
CA GLY A 96 -18.13 2.76 -11.04
C GLY A 96 -16.94 2.56 -10.13
N GLY A 97 -17.19 2.49 -8.83
CA GLY A 97 -16.15 2.30 -7.83
C GLY A 97 -16.27 3.26 -6.64
N PRO A 98 -15.41 3.11 -5.62
CA PRO A 98 -15.58 3.79 -4.34
C PRO A 98 -15.13 5.26 -4.32
N ASN A 99 -14.43 5.75 -5.35
CA ASN A 99 -13.93 7.12 -5.40
C ASN A 99 -15.03 8.11 -5.87
N TYR A 100 -16.17 8.09 -5.19
CA TYR A 100 -17.36 8.87 -5.52
C TYR A 100 -18.12 9.18 -4.23
N GLY A 101 -18.36 10.46 -3.96
CA GLY A 101 -19.12 10.89 -2.80
C GLY A 101 -20.59 10.47 -2.86
N MET A 102 -21.23 10.28 -1.70
CA MET A 102 -22.65 9.91 -1.62
C MET A 102 -23.51 11.02 -1.01
N GLU A 103 -22.89 12.04 -0.43
CA GLU A 103 -23.59 13.22 0.06
C GLU A 103 -24.09 14.07 -1.12
N GLN A 104 -25.28 14.66 -1.00
CA GLN A 104 -25.91 15.43 -2.09
C GLN A 104 -25.02 16.52 -2.70
N ALA A 105 -24.25 17.21 -1.86
CA ALA A 105 -23.33 18.26 -2.32
C ALA A 105 -22.17 17.69 -3.13
N GLU A 106 -21.57 16.58 -2.68
CA GLU A 106 -20.49 15.89 -3.37
C GLU A 106 -20.94 15.32 -4.71
N VAL A 107 -22.14 14.70 -4.72
CA VAL A 107 -22.78 14.19 -5.93
C VAL A 107 -23.00 15.32 -6.95
N SER A 108 -23.52 16.46 -6.51
CA SER A 108 -23.77 17.59 -7.40
C SER A 108 -22.48 18.17 -7.98
N ASP A 109 -21.44 18.36 -7.16
CA ASP A 109 -20.12 18.85 -7.59
C ASP A 109 -19.46 17.88 -8.59
N PHE A 110 -19.56 16.57 -8.34
CA PHE A 110 -19.02 15.56 -9.24
C PHE A 110 -19.65 15.65 -10.63
N TRP A 111 -20.97 15.71 -10.72
CA TRP A 111 -21.68 15.74 -12.00
C TRP A 111 -21.57 17.09 -12.74
N GLU A 112 -21.33 18.17 -12.03
CA GLU A 112 -21.01 19.47 -12.62
C GLU A 112 -19.65 19.42 -13.31
N LYS A 113 -18.64 18.81 -12.68
CA LYS A 113 -17.27 18.72 -13.18
C LYS A 113 -17.07 17.63 -14.23
N TYR A 114 -17.76 16.49 -14.10
CA TYR A 114 -17.50 15.27 -14.90
C TYR A 114 -18.70 14.86 -15.75
N ASN A 115 -19.27 15.80 -16.50
CA ASN A 115 -20.51 15.66 -17.25
C ASN A 115 -20.40 14.79 -18.53
N LEU A 116 -19.22 14.31 -18.91
CA LEU A 116 -19.01 13.36 -20.01
C LEU A 116 -19.32 11.91 -19.63
N ILE A 117 -19.50 11.63 -18.33
CA ILE A 117 -19.92 10.34 -17.84
C ILE A 117 -21.43 10.19 -18.06
N ASP A 118 -21.87 9.10 -18.68
CA ASP A 118 -23.28 8.86 -18.89
C ASP A 118 -23.98 8.30 -17.66
N PHE A 119 -23.35 7.30 -17.02
CA PHE A 119 -23.89 6.61 -15.86
C PHE A 119 -22.77 6.33 -14.87
N TYR A 120 -23.09 6.41 -13.59
CA TYR A 120 -22.19 6.01 -12.50
C TYR A 120 -22.83 4.90 -11.68
N VAL A 121 -22.20 3.72 -11.66
CA VAL A 121 -22.63 2.58 -10.84
C VAL A 121 -22.04 2.72 -9.44
N VAL A 122 -22.90 2.86 -8.44
CA VAL A 122 -22.54 3.00 -7.04
C VAL A 122 -22.64 1.67 -6.29
N ARG A 123 -21.92 1.53 -5.18
CA ARG A 123 -21.92 0.34 -4.32
C ARG A 123 -21.45 -0.93 -5.05
N GLU A 124 -22.14 -2.08 -4.89
CA GLU A 124 -21.83 -3.32 -5.60
C GLU A 124 -22.29 -3.24 -7.06
N GLY A 125 -21.37 -3.50 -7.97
CA GLY A 125 -21.59 -3.25 -9.39
C GLY A 125 -22.18 -4.41 -10.18
N GLU A 126 -22.11 -5.64 -9.70
CA GLU A 126 -22.40 -6.85 -10.49
C GLU A 126 -23.85 -6.85 -11.04
N GLU A 127 -24.83 -6.83 -10.17
CA GLU A 127 -26.23 -6.82 -10.58
C GLU A 127 -26.66 -5.45 -11.16
N ALA A 128 -26.11 -4.35 -10.60
CA ALA A 128 -26.41 -3.00 -11.10
C ALA A 128 -25.98 -2.81 -12.56
N PHE A 129 -24.80 -3.31 -12.89
CA PHE A 129 -24.29 -3.22 -14.27
C PHE A 129 -25.12 -4.06 -15.24
N VAL A 130 -25.57 -5.25 -14.84
CA VAL A 130 -26.52 -6.06 -15.66
C VAL A 130 -27.80 -5.28 -15.95
N ARG A 131 -28.42 -4.67 -14.93
CA ARG A 131 -29.66 -3.90 -15.11
C ARG A 131 -29.47 -2.66 -15.97
N LEU A 132 -28.34 -1.99 -15.84
CA LEU A 132 -27.98 -0.88 -16.71
C LEU A 132 -27.81 -1.34 -18.18
N MET A 133 -27.14 -2.48 -18.39
CA MET A 133 -26.97 -3.06 -19.73
C MET A 133 -28.32 -3.50 -20.31
N ASP A 134 -29.23 -4.08 -19.53
CA ASP A 134 -30.59 -4.40 -19.97
C ASP A 134 -31.34 -3.16 -20.45
N SER A 135 -31.21 -2.05 -19.70
CA SER A 135 -31.81 -0.77 -20.07
C SER A 135 -31.19 -0.21 -21.36
N LEU A 136 -29.87 -0.24 -21.50
CA LEU A 136 -29.18 0.22 -22.73
C LEU A 136 -29.59 -0.61 -23.94
N LEU A 137 -29.64 -1.93 -23.82
CA LEU A 137 -30.02 -2.84 -24.90
C LEU A 137 -31.49 -2.64 -25.33
N ALA A 138 -32.39 -2.34 -24.38
CA ALA A 138 -33.79 -2.02 -24.68
C ALA A 138 -33.97 -0.66 -25.40
N HIS A 139 -32.96 0.21 -25.34
CA HIS A 139 -32.95 1.56 -25.90
C HIS A 139 -31.83 1.78 -26.92
N GLU A 140 -31.56 0.76 -27.76
CA GLU A 140 -30.62 0.83 -28.91
C GLU A 140 -29.19 1.23 -28.50
N ILE A 141 -28.80 0.92 -27.25
CA ILE A 141 -27.51 1.26 -26.62
C ILE A 141 -27.29 2.81 -26.62
N SER A 142 -28.37 3.58 -26.55
CA SER A 142 -28.32 5.05 -26.54
C SER A 142 -28.52 5.59 -25.11
N PRO A 143 -27.50 6.25 -24.50
CA PRO A 143 -27.64 6.91 -23.20
C PRO A 143 -28.75 7.96 -23.19
N SER A 144 -28.93 8.70 -24.26
CA SER A 144 -29.95 9.75 -24.36
C SER A 144 -31.36 9.16 -24.33
N LEU A 145 -31.60 8.04 -25.01
CA LEU A 145 -32.89 7.35 -24.98
C LEU A 145 -33.20 6.79 -23.59
N VAL A 146 -32.22 6.17 -22.93
CA VAL A 146 -32.39 5.70 -21.54
C VAL A 146 -32.74 6.87 -20.63
N LYS A 147 -31.97 7.97 -20.67
CA LYS A 147 -32.16 9.15 -19.82
C LYS A 147 -33.47 9.90 -20.09
N SER A 148 -34.04 9.81 -21.31
CA SER A 148 -35.30 10.50 -21.67
C SER A 148 -36.50 10.07 -20.85
N GLY A 149 -36.52 8.79 -20.41
CA GLY A 149 -37.58 8.23 -19.57
C GLY A 149 -37.38 8.52 -18.09
N LEU A 150 -36.27 9.12 -17.67
CA LEU A 150 -35.87 9.38 -16.28
C LEU A 150 -36.02 8.14 -15.37
N PRO A 151 -35.56 6.93 -15.79
CA PRO A 151 -35.73 5.74 -14.97
C PRO A 151 -34.85 5.82 -13.72
N ALA A 152 -35.40 5.41 -12.57
CA ALA A 152 -34.62 5.21 -11.35
C ALA A 152 -33.85 3.89 -11.45
N LEU A 153 -32.68 3.89 -12.12
CA LEU A 153 -31.85 2.71 -12.32
C LEU A 153 -31.21 2.28 -10.99
N PRO A 154 -31.40 1.05 -10.51
CA PRO A 154 -30.91 0.62 -9.20
C PRO A 154 -29.37 0.71 -9.11
N ASN A 155 -28.84 1.18 -7.98
CA ASN A 155 -27.41 1.46 -7.72
C ASN A 155 -26.75 2.26 -8.85
N CYS A 156 -27.49 3.17 -9.51
CA CYS A 156 -26.97 3.94 -10.61
C CYS A 156 -27.38 5.41 -10.50
N HIS A 157 -26.44 6.31 -10.72
CA HIS A 157 -26.64 7.75 -10.80
C HIS A 157 -26.35 8.25 -12.23
N TYR A 158 -27.06 9.28 -12.67
CA TYR A 158 -26.80 9.93 -13.94
C TYR A 158 -27.37 11.36 -13.99
N LEU A 159 -26.78 12.18 -14.85
CA LEU A 159 -27.23 13.55 -15.08
C LEU A 159 -28.27 13.59 -16.21
N SER A 160 -29.42 14.21 -15.97
CA SER A 160 -30.44 14.48 -17.00
C SER A 160 -31.10 15.83 -16.72
N GLY A 161 -31.15 16.71 -17.76
CA GLY A 161 -31.77 18.03 -17.66
C GLY A 161 -31.18 18.90 -16.52
N GLY A 162 -29.89 18.77 -16.23
CA GLY A 162 -29.23 19.52 -15.14
C GLY A 162 -29.55 19.00 -13.75
N LYS A 163 -30.22 17.86 -13.62
CA LYS A 163 -30.53 17.21 -12.34
C LYS A 163 -29.88 15.84 -12.28
N VAL A 164 -29.33 15.48 -11.11
CA VAL A 164 -28.83 14.13 -10.88
C VAL A 164 -30.02 13.24 -10.50
N ILE A 165 -30.19 12.16 -11.24
CA ILE A 165 -31.16 11.11 -10.96
C ILE A 165 -30.43 9.99 -10.23
N THR A 166 -30.94 9.58 -9.06
CA THR A 166 -30.40 8.52 -8.23
C THR A 166 -31.37 7.35 -8.18
N GLY A 167 -30.85 6.15 -8.40
CA GLY A 167 -31.64 4.92 -8.29
C GLY A 167 -31.69 4.38 -6.84
N PRO A 168 -32.62 3.47 -6.56
CA PRO A 168 -32.70 2.81 -5.27
C PRO A 168 -31.54 1.85 -5.04
N ASP A 169 -31.19 1.60 -3.78
CA ASP A 169 -30.20 0.58 -3.42
C ASP A 169 -30.72 -0.83 -3.76
N LEU A 170 -29.85 -1.65 -4.33
CA LEU A 170 -30.09 -3.08 -4.55
C LEU A 170 -29.75 -3.87 -3.27
N PRO A 171 -30.43 -5.00 -3.04
CA PRO A 171 -29.94 -6.00 -2.11
C PRO A 171 -28.54 -6.46 -2.50
N ARG A 172 -27.69 -6.74 -1.51
CA ARG A 172 -26.35 -7.29 -1.75
C ARG A 172 -26.45 -8.72 -2.25
N LEU A 173 -25.57 -9.06 -3.19
CA LEU A 173 -25.40 -10.45 -3.65
C LEU A 173 -24.58 -11.23 -2.65
N THR A 174 -24.85 -12.54 -2.55
CA THR A 174 -23.89 -13.45 -1.93
C THR A 174 -22.70 -13.63 -2.84
N LEU A 175 -21.50 -13.76 -2.28
CA LEU A 175 -20.28 -13.91 -3.09
C LEU A 175 -20.29 -15.20 -3.93
N GLU A 176 -21.00 -16.24 -3.51
CA GLU A 176 -21.14 -17.51 -4.24
C GLU A 176 -21.99 -17.36 -5.52
N GLU A 177 -22.83 -16.33 -5.63
CA GLU A 177 -23.59 -16.07 -6.86
C GLU A 177 -22.72 -15.52 -7.99
N ILE A 178 -21.53 -14.96 -7.67
CA ILE A 178 -20.63 -14.31 -8.63
C ILE A 178 -19.62 -15.33 -9.14
N PRO A 179 -19.60 -15.62 -10.47
CA PRO A 179 -18.65 -16.58 -11.03
C PRO A 179 -17.20 -16.09 -10.87
N SER A 180 -16.29 -17.04 -10.79
CA SER A 180 -14.85 -16.72 -10.80
C SER A 180 -14.41 -16.22 -12.18
N PRO A 181 -13.85 -15.01 -12.28
CA PRO A 181 -13.32 -14.51 -13.55
C PRO A 181 -12.06 -15.29 -14.00
N TYR A 182 -11.37 -15.93 -13.07
CA TYR A 182 -10.25 -16.82 -13.38
C TYR A 182 -10.72 -18.11 -14.10
N LEU A 183 -11.68 -18.82 -13.51
CA LEU A 183 -12.20 -20.06 -14.08
C LEU A 183 -12.94 -19.84 -15.41
N MET A 184 -13.41 -18.62 -15.66
CA MET A 184 -13.96 -18.24 -16.96
C MET A 184 -12.91 -17.80 -17.99
N GLY A 185 -11.62 -17.77 -17.63
CA GLY A 185 -10.51 -17.38 -18.51
C GLY A 185 -10.40 -15.87 -18.78
N LEU A 186 -11.22 -15.02 -18.13
CA LEU A 186 -11.21 -13.57 -18.34
C LEU A 186 -9.92 -12.91 -17.87
N MET A 187 -9.20 -13.55 -16.95
CA MET A 187 -7.95 -13.04 -16.36
C MET A 187 -6.69 -13.53 -17.06
N ASP A 188 -6.78 -14.39 -18.08
CA ASP A 188 -5.63 -15.10 -18.65
C ASP A 188 -4.54 -14.17 -19.20
N LYS A 189 -4.94 -13.08 -19.83
CA LYS A 189 -3.99 -12.10 -20.40
C LYS A 189 -3.16 -11.31 -19.36
N PHE A 190 -3.57 -11.34 -18.09
CA PHE A 190 -2.88 -10.64 -17.02
C PHE A 190 -1.79 -11.46 -16.31
N PHE A 191 -1.63 -12.75 -16.66
CA PHE A 191 -0.48 -13.56 -16.23
C PHE A 191 0.80 -13.21 -17.02
N ASP A 192 1.18 -11.93 -16.98
CA ASP A 192 2.19 -11.30 -17.84
C ASP A 192 3.55 -11.04 -17.18
N GLU A 193 3.84 -11.62 -16.04
CA GLU A 193 5.06 -11.40 -15.25
C GLU A 193 5.15 -10.04 -14.50
N SER A 194 4.21 -9.10 -14.69
CA SER A 194 4.26 -7.77 -14.06
C SER A 194 3.20 -7.60 -12.97
N LEU A 195 2.05 -8.27 -13.12
CA LEU A 195 0.92 -8.17 -12.22
C LEU A 195 0.87 -9.35 -11.25
N GLY A 196 0.51 -9.06 -10.00
CA GLY A 196 0.21 -10.08 -8.99
C GLY A 196 -1.28 -10.45 -9.00
N PRO A 197 -1.62 -11.76 -9.00
CA PRO A 197 -3.00 -12.20 -8.88
C PRO A 197 -3.68 -11.67 -7.62
N MET A 198 -4.95 -11.30 -7.74
CA MET A 198 -5.78 -10.83 -6.64
C MET A 198 -7.04 -11.68 -6.53
N ILE A 199 -7.38 -12.10 -5.31
CA ILE A 199 -8.63 -12.79 -4.99
C ILE A 199 -9.41 -12.04 -3.93
N HIS A 200 -10.69 -12.37 -3.81
CA HIS A 200 -11.60 -11.83 -2.81
C HIS A 200 -12.38 -12.98 -2.17
N THR A 201 -12.20 -13.19 -0.88
CA THR A 201 -12.84 -14.29 -0.15
C THR A 201 -13.84 -13.82 0.89
N THR A 202 -13.75 -12.56 1.32
CA THR A 202 -14.66 -11.97 2.33
C THR A 202 -14.96 -10.52 1.97
N ARG A 203 -16.22 -10.19 1.72
CA ARG A 203 -16.70 -8.83 1.43
C ARG A 203 -17.39 -8.23 2.63
N GLY A 204 -17.03 -6.98 2.98
CA GLY A 204 -17.58 -6.24 4.10
C GLY A 204 -16.70 -6.24 5.35
N CYS A 205 -17.00 -5.31 6.26
CA CYS A 205 -16.24 -5.08 7.48
C CYS A 205 -17.20 -4.74 8.64
N PRO A 206 -17.14 -5.43 9.80
CA PRO A 206 -18.06 -5.18 10.90
C PRO A 206 -17.71 -3.96 11.76
N PHE A 207 -16.69 -3.18 11.36
CA PHE A 207 -16.23 -2.01 12.10
C PHE A 207 -16.68 -0.71 11.45
N SER A 208 -16.88 0.33 12.28
CA SER A 208 -17.40 1.65 11.86
C SER A 208 -16.31 2.74 11.99
N CYS A 209 -15.11 2.47 11.50
CA CYS A 209 -14.01 3.44 11.57
C CYS A 209 -14.30 4.68 10.71
N ALA A 210 -14.35 5.86 11.32
CA ALA A 210 -14.79 7.11 10.67
C ALA A 210 -13.91 7.57 9.49
N PHE A 211 -12.66 7.09 9.40
CA PHE A 211 -11.71 7.39 8.32
C PHE A 211 -11.76 6.39 7.17
N CYS A 212 -12.57 5.33 7.27
CA CYS A 212 -12.56 4.23 6.32
C CYS A 212 -13.87 4.16 5.53
N THR A 213 -13.79 4.01 4.21
CA THR A 213 -14.97 3.84 3.36
C THR A 213 -15.80 2.62 3.76
N GLU A 214 -15.16 1.50 4.13
CA GLU A 214 -15.85 0.32 4.65
C GLU A 214 -16.43 0.50 6.08
N GLY A 215 -16.16 1.62 6.72
CA GLY A 215 -16.81 2.01 7.99
C GLY A 215 -18.27 2.42 7.84
N ALA A 216 -18.75 2.69 6.62
CA ALA A 216 -20.13 3.03 6.35
C ALA A 216 -21.07 1.83 6.60
N PRO A 217 -22.32 2.07 7.13
CA PRO A 217 -23.24 1.00 7.49
C PRO A 217 -23.55 -0.01 6.39
N TYR A 218 -23.47 0.40 5.13
CA TYR A 218 -23.66 -0.48 3.97
C TYR A 218 -22.69 -1.67 3.96
N TYR A 219 -21.46 -1.49 4.45
CA TYR A 219 -20.43 -2.53 4.44
C TYR A 219 -20.40 -3.41 5.69
N ASN A 220 -21.28 -3.17 6.68
CA ASN A 220 -21.29 -3.94 7.94
C ASN A 220 -21.79 -5.38 7.78
N ILE A 221 -22.45 -5.70 6.67
CA ILE A 221 -22.83 -7.07 6.32
C ILE A 221 -21.61 -7.77 5.75
N VAL A 222 -21.23 -8.91 6.34
CA VAL A 222 -20.05 -9.68 5.93
C VAL A 222 -20.50 -10.93 5.16
N GLU A 223 -20.03 -11.05 3.94
CA GLU A 223 -20.26 -12.18 3.05
C GLU A 223 -18.97 -12.94 2.82
N GLN A 224 -19.00 -14.27 2.78
CA GLN A 224 -17.83 -15.11 2.55
C GLN A 224 -18.02 -16.06 1.37
N ARG A 225 -16.93 -16.43 0.72
CA ARG A 225 -16.88 -17.38 -0.39
C ARG A 225 -15.89 -18.50 -0.10
N MET A 226 -16.31 -19.74 -0.37
CA MET A 226 -15.50 -20.95 -0.18
C MET A 226 -15.58 -21.93 -1.36
N GLU A 227 -16.77 -22.04 -2.02
CA GLU A 227 -17.07 -23.12 -2.95
C GLU A 227 -16.07 -23.27 -4.09
N THR A 228 -15.65 -22.17 -4.71
CA THR A 228 -14.74 -22.19 -5.87
C THR A 228 -13.29 -21.80 -5.53
N LEU A 229 -12.97 -21.53 -4.27
CA LEU A 229 -11.67 -20.96 -3.89
C LEU A 229 -10.51 -21.91 -4.21
N SER A 230 -10.65 -23.18 -3.93
CA SER A 230 -9.60 -24.17 -4.21
C SER A 230 -9.30 -24.28 -5.71
N GLU A 231 -10.35 -24.38 -6.53
CA GLU A 231 -10.23 -24.46 -7.99
C GLU A 231 -9.59 -23.20 -8.59
N GLU A 232 -9.99 -22.05 -8.09
CA GLU A 232 -9.45 -20.75 -8.50
C GLU A 232 -7.95 -20.63 -8.15
N LEU A 233 -7.54 -21.04 -6.97
CA LEU A 233 -6.14 -21.01 -6.55
C LEU A 233 -5.28 -22.00 -7.35
N HIS A 234 -5.78 -23.20 -7.65
CA HIS A 234 -5.11 -24.12 -8.57
C HIS A 234 -4.95 -23.51 -9.96
N TYR A 235 -6.02 -22.87 -10.48
CA TYR A 235 -5.97 -22.20 -11.78
C TYR A 235 -4.89 -21.10 -11.82
N ILE A 236 -4.80 -20.30 -10.77
CA ILE A 236 -3.79 -19.24 -10.62
C ILE A 236 -2.39 -19.86 -10.52
N ALA A 237 -2.17 -20.82 -9.61
CA ALA A 237 -0.87 -21.41 -9.35
C ALA A 237 -0.24 -22.05 -10.59
N GLN A 238 -1.06 -22.64 -11.47
CA GLN A 238 -0.60 -23.23 -12.73
C GLN A 238 -0.18 -22.21 -13.79
N ARG A 239 -0.61 -20.94 -13.67
CA ARG A 239 -0.44 -19.90 -14.69
C ARG A 239 0.48 -18.75 -14.26
N VAL A 240 0.71 -18.57 -12.96
CA VAL A 240 1.57 -17.49 -12.47
C VAL A 240 2.99 -17.65 -13.00
N ARG A 241 3.55 -16.57 -13.57
CA ARG A 241 4.88 -16.55 -14.20
C ARG A 241 5.79 -15.43 -13.65
N GLY A 242 5.21 -14.48 -12.95
CA GLY A 242 5.87 -13.29 -12.44
C GLY A 242 6.07 -13.33 -10.93
N PRO A 243 5.64 -12.27 -10.23
CA PRO A 243 5.71 -12.20 -8.78
C PRO A 243 4.98 -13.40 -8.15
N LEU A 244 5.63 -14.04 -7.18
CA LEU A 244 5.04 -15.15 -6.42
C LEU A 244 4.12 -14.64 -5.29
N ASP A 245 3.67 -13.41 -5.43
CA ASP A 245 2.75 -12.73 -4.54
C ASP A 245 1.30 -13.10 -4.87
N LEU A 246 0.48 -13.23 -3.82
CA LEU A 246 -0.97 -13.28 -3.92
C LEU A 246 -1.55 -12.13 -3.12
N TYR A 247 -2.48 -11.40 -3.71
CA TYR A 247 -3.23 -10.35 -3.02
C TYR A 247 -4.60 -10.89 -2.63
N ILE A 248 -4.96 -10.74 -1.37
CA ILE A 248 -6.30 -11.04 -0.86
C ILE A 248 -6.92 -9.73 -0.42
N SER A 249 -7.99 -9.30 -1.11
CA SER A 249 -8.62 -8.00 -0.88
C SER A 249 -9.58 -7.97 0.32
N ASP A 250 -9.49 -8.95 1.19
CA ASP A 250 -10.30 -9.03 2.41
C ASP A 250 -9.82 -8.00 3.45
N ALA A 251 -10.76 -7.33 4.12
CA ALA A 251 -10.44 -6.31 5.12
C ALA A 251 -9.97 -6.85 6.48
N ASN A 252 -10.25 -8.13 6.79
CA ASN A 252 -10.00 -8.72 8.12
C ASN A 252 -9.70 -10.22 8.05
N PHE A 253 -8.80 -10.66 7.18
CA PHE A 253 -8.43 -12.08 7.04
C PHE A 253 -7.90 -12.67 8.36
N GLY A 254 -8.34 -13.86 8.70
CA GLY A 254 -8.03 -14.51 9.98
C GLY A 254 -8.98 -14.11 11.14
N MET A 255 -9.93 -13.21 10.91
CA MET A 255 -10.91 -12.84 11.94
C MET A 255 -12.06 -13.84 12.06
N PHE A 256 -12.46 -14.47 10.97
CA PHE A 256 -13.58 -15.41 10.92
C PHE A 256 -13.08 -16.85 11.03
N LYS A 257 -13.95 -17.76 11.50
CA LYS A 257 -13.58 -19.18 11.69
C LYS A 257 -13.22 -19.85 10.36
N GLN A 258 -13.95 -19.53 9.30
CA GLN A 258 -13.74 -20.07 7.96
C GLN A 258 -12.38 -19.68 7.35
N ASP A 259 -11.72 -18.66 7.87
CA ASP A 259 -10.40 -18.25 7.38
C ASP A 259 -9.30 -19.30 7.65
N ILE A 260 -9.52 -20.20 8.63
CA ILE A 260 -8.64 -21.36 8.86
C ILE A 260 -8.72 -22.33 7.67
N ASP A 261 -9.92 -22.62 7.18
CA ASP A 261 -10.11 -23.51 6.04
C ASP A 261 -9.51 -22.91 4.75
N LYS A 262 -9.67 -21.60 4.55
CA LYS A 262 -9.02 -20.85 3.46
C LYS A 262 -7.49 -20.91 3.55
N ALA A 263 -6.94 -20.74 4.75
CA ALA A 263 -5.51 -20.84 5.00
C ALA A 263 -4.98 -22.26 4.74
N GLN A 264 -5.77 -23.30 5.05
CA GLN A 264 -5.40 -24.68 4.73
C GLN A 264 -5.29 -24.90 3.21
N ILE A 265 -6.24 -24.37 2.44
CA ILE A 265 -6.18 -24.44 0.96
C ILE A 265 -4.90 -23.74 0.45
N LEU A 266 -4.58 -22.54 0.97
CA LEU A 266 -3.37 -21.81 0.60
C LEU A 266 -2.09 -22.58 0.98
N ALA A 267 -2.05 -23.23 2.14
CA ALA A 267 -0.92 -24.05 2.58
C ALA A 267 -0.74 -25.28 1.68
N ASP A 268 -1.83 -25.88 1.23
CA ASP A 268 -1.78 -27.01 0.28
C ASP A 268 -1.24 -26.55 -1.08
N MET A 269 -1.62 -25.36 -1.57
CA MET A 269 -1.03 -24.74 -2.76
C MET A 269 0.47 -24.49 -2.62
N GLN A 270 0.91 -24.00 -1.45
CA GLN A 270 2.34 -23.81 -1.18
C GLN A 270 3.13 -25.11 -1.27
N LYS A 271 2.59 -26.20 -0.74
CA LYS A 271 3.22 -27.54 -0.81
C LYS A 271 3.26 -28.10 -2.23
N GLU A 272 2.20 -27.92 -3.01
CA GLU A 272 2.06 -28.52 -4.36
C GLU A 272 2.81 -27.70 -5.42
N TYR A 273 2.69 -26.37 -5.39
CA TYR A 273 3.20 -25.47 -6.44
C TYR A 273 4.34 -24.55 -5.99
N GLY A 274 4.66 -24.48 -4.69
CA GLY A 274 5.56 -23.45 -4.16
C GLY A 274 4.97 -22.02 -4.24
N TYR A 275 3.65 -21.91 -4.36
CA TYR A 275 2.89 -20.66 -4.54
C TYR A 275 1.64 -20.65 -3.63
N PRO A 276 1.28 -19.48 -3.04
CA PRO A 276 1.98 -18.20 -3.06
C PRO A 276 3.18 -18.20 -2.08
N LYS A 277 4.22 -17.44 -2.42
CA LYS A 277 5.36 -17.24 -1.53
C LYS A 277 5.15 -16.09 -0.55
N TYR A 278 4.43 -15.06 -1.00
CA TYR A 278 4.05 -13.89 -0.19
C TYR A 278 2.55 -13.63 -0.37
N ILE A 279 1.86 -13.34 0.73
CA ILE A 279 0.43 -13.05 0.74
C ILE A 279 0.23 -11.66 1.32
N HIS A 280 -0.28 -10.76 0.48
CA HIS A 280 -0.63 -9.40 0.87
C HIS A 280 -2.11 -9.34 1.25
N VAL A 281 -2.39 -9.13 2.53
CA VAL A 281 -3.76 -9.09 3.06
C VAL A 281 -3.82 -8.24 4.32
N SER A 282 -4.94 -7.57 4.55
CA SER A 282 -5.25 -6.93 5.84
C SER A 282 -5.72 -8.00 6.82
N THR A 283 -4.91 -8.29 7.85
CA THR A 283 -5.28 -9.29 8.85
C THR A 283 -6.26 -8.75 9.90
N GLY A 284 -7.04 -9.65 10.46
CA GLY A 284 -8.10 -9.32 11.42
C GLY A 284 -7.65 -8.44 12.58
N LYS A 285 -8.43 -7.41 12.90
CA LYS A 285 -8.18 -6.51 14.04
C LYS A 285 -8.30 -7.23 15.38
N ASN A 286 -9.20 -8.19 15.46
CA ASN A 286 -9.45 -9.06 16.61
C ASN A 286 -8.98 -10.51 16.30
N GLN A 287 -9.09 -11.42 17.27
CA GLN A 287 -8.76 -12.85 17.11
C GLN A 287 -7.28 -13.09 16.71
N LYS A 288 -6.37 -12.36 17.34
CA LYS A 288 -4.93 -12.41 17.02
C LYS A 288 -4.31 -13.80 17.14
N GLU A 289 -4.83 -14.65 18.02
CA GLU A 289 -4.40 -16.06 18.16
C GLU A 289 -4.67 -16.84 16.86
N ARG A 290 -5.87 -16.66 16.26
CA ARG A 290 -6.21 -17.29 14.98
C ARG A 290 -5.34 -16.75 13.83
N VAL A 291 -5.12 -15.44 13.79
CA VAL A 291 -4.22 -14.82 12.80
C VAL A 291 -2.80 -15.42 12.92
N LEU A 292 -2.31 -15.64 14.15
CA LEU A 292 -1.02 -16.28 14.39
C LEU A 292 -1.00 -17.74 13.91
N ASP A 293 -2.05 -18.51 14.20
CA ASP A 293 -2.13 -19.90 13.74
C ASP A 293 -2.14 -20.00 12.23
N ILE A 294 -2.84 -19.08 11.55
CA ILE A 294 -2.81 -18.94 10.09
C ILE A 294 -1.40 -18.57 9.59
N ALA A 295 -0.72 -17.62 10.22
CA ALA A 295 0.63 -17.23 9.83
C ALA A 295 1.63 -18.39 9.95
N LYS A 296 1.50 -19.23 11.00
CA LYS A 296 2.28 -20.47 11.15
C LYS A 296 1.96 -21.50 10.07
N MET A 297 0.67 -21.70 9.78
CA MET A 297 0.19 -22.64 8.75
C MET A 297 0.73 -22.28 7.36
N LEU A 298 0.89 -20.98 7.10
CA LEU A 298 1.37 -20.42 5.83
C LEU A 298 2.89 -20.15 5.81
N ASP A 299 3.65 -20.72 6.73
CA ASP A 299 5.12 -20.62 6.81
C ASP A 299 5.63 -19.17 6.73
N GLY A 300 4.96 -18.25 7.43
CA GLY A 300 5.32 -16.83 7.45
C GLY A 300 5.04 -16.05 6.16
N ALA A 301 4.33 -16.62 5.19
CA ALA A 301 3.94 -15.92 3.96
C ALA A 301 2.97 -14.75 4.22
N VAL A 302 2.25 -14.78 5.34
CA VAL A 302 1.37 -13.69 5.80
C VAL A 302 2.06 -12.92 6.92
N SER A 303 2.20 -11.60 6.75
CA SER A 303 2.66 -10.74 7.83
C SER A 303 1.52 -10.44 8.80
N MET A 304 1.83 -10.46 10.10
CA MET A 304 0.85 -10.13 11.14
C MET A 304 0.69 -8.61 11.26
N ALA A 305 -0.46 -8.11 10.88
CA ALA A 305 -0.81 -6.71 11.07
C ALA A 305 -1.43 -6.46 12.45
N ALA A 306 -1.10 -5.32 13.04
CA ALA A 306 -1.85 -4.72 14.13
C ALA A 306 -2.12 -3.25 13.82
N SER A 307 -3.09 -3.00 12.96
CA SER A 307 -3.46 -1.65 12.50
C SER A 307 -4.05 -0.85 13.66
N LEU A 308 -3.20 -0.16 14.42
CA LEU A 308 -3.59 0.62 15.60
C LEU A 308 -4.19 1.97 15.22
N GLN A 309 -3.67 2.58 14.19
CA GLN A 309 -3.99 3.92 13.67
C GLN A 309 -3.56 5.06 14.62
N SER A 310 -3.74 4.87 15.91
CA SER A 310 -3.27 5.68 17.04
C SER A 310 -3.36 4.83 18.33
N THR A 311 -2.62 5.19 19.36
CA THR A 311 -2.79 4.62 20.72
C THR A 311 -3.43 5.61 21.69
N ASP A 312 -3.61 6.86 21.26
CA ASP A 312 -4.22 7.89 22.08
C ASP A 312 -5.74 7.70 22.23
N PRO A 313 -6.27 7.63 23.47
CA PRO A 313 -7.69 7.37 23.70
C PRO A 313 -8.63 8.43 23.14
N VAL A 314 -8.21 9.71 23.07
CA VAL A 314 -9.02 10.82 22.54
C VAL A 314 -9.13 10.67 21.03
N VAL A 315 -8.02 10.41 20.36
CA VAL A 315 -7.98 10.15 18.92
C VAL A 315 -8.86 8.96 18.55
N LEU A 316 -8.69 7.83 19.24
CA LEU A 316 -9.46 6.62 18.98
C LEU A 316 -10.96 6.82 19.16
N LYS A 317 -11.37 7.56 20.21
CA LYS A 317 -12.77 7.92 20.45
C LYS A 317 -13.34 8.76 19.29
N ASN A 318 -12.60 9.75 18.83
CA ASN A 318 -13.03 10.66 17.77
C ASN A 318 -13.22 9.97 16.41
N VAL A 319 -12.55 8.83 16.19
CA VAL A 319 -12.67 8.05 14.96
C VAL A 319 -13.46 6.76 15.10
N SER A 320 -14.27 6.64 16.14
CA SER A 320 -15.16 5.48 16.41
C SER A 320 -14.40 4.14 16.40
N ARG A 321 -13.21 4.11 17.02
CA ARG A 321 -12.32 2.95 17.01
C ARG A 321 -11.96 2.49 18.42
N SER A 322 -11.86 1.18 18.58
CA SER A 322 -11.28 0.53 19.76
C SER A 322 -10.12 -0.35 19.35
N ASN A 323 -9.01 -0.27 20.09
CA ASN A 323 -7.84 -1.12 19.89
C ASN A 323 -7.77 -2.22 20.94
N ILE A 324 -7.04 -3.29 20.64
CA ILE A 324 -6.60 -4.24 21.67
C ILE A 324 -5.57 -3.55 22.59
N SER A 325 -5.49 -3.98 23.83
CA SER A 325 -4.52 -3.37 24.79
C SER A 325 -3.08 -3.57 24.34
N ILE A 326 -2.20 -2.61 24.67
CA ILE A 326 -0.77 -2.64 24.35
C ILE A 326 -0.12 -3.92 24.91
N SER A 327 -0.53 -4.38 26.11
CA SER A 327 -0.02 -5.62 26.69
C SER A 327 -0.32 -6.87 25.85
N LYS A 328 -1.52 -6.94 25.26
CA LYS A 328 -1.88 -8.00 24.31
C LYS A 328 -1.10 -7.88 23.00
N LEU A 329 -0.89 -6.65 22.52
CA LEU A 329 -0.06 -6.38 21.34
C LEU A 329 1.37 -6.85 21.52
N THR A 330 2.01 -6.49 22.63
CA THR A 330 3.37 -6.93 22.97
C THR A 330 3.47 -8.45 23.05
N ALA A 331 2.45 -9.11 23.63
CA ALA A 331 2.42 -10.58 23.68
C ALA A 331 2.32 -11.20 22.26
N VAL A 332 1.51 -10.60 21.38
CA VAL A 332 1.38 -11.03 19.98
C VAL A 332 2.70 -10.81 19.20
N GLY A 333 3.34 -9.65 19.34
CA GLY A 333 4.62 -9.36 18.70
C GLY A 333 5.72 -10.34 19.10
N LYS A 334 5.87 -10.59 20.41
CA LYS A 334 6.83 -11.60 20.94
C LYS A 334 6.55 -13.01 20.42
N LEU A 335 5.28 -13.36 20.23
CA LEU A 335 4.90 -14.68 19.73
C LEU A 335 5.12 -14.81 18.21
N ALA A 336 4.86 -13.76 17.45
CA ALA A 336 5.12 -13.71 16.03
C ALA A 336 6.61 -13.82 15.69
N ASN A 337 7.46 -13.14 16.46
CA ASN A 337 8.92 -13.25 16.30
C ASN A 337 9.45 -14.68 16.55
N LYS A 338 8.81 -15.47 17.43
CA LYS A 338 9.19 -16.88 17.64
C LYS A 338 8.92 -17.79 16.45
N VAL A 339 8.03 -17.38 15.53
CA VAL A 339 7.66 -18.15 14.34
C VAL A 339 8.13 -17.46 13.04
N GLU A 340 9.05 -16.50 13.19
CA GLU A 340 9.59 -15.69 12.06
C GLU A 340 8.53 -15.03 11.17
N ALA A 341 7.29 -14.91 11.65
CA ALA A 341 6.25 -14.16 10.97
C ALA A 341 6.54 -12.68 11.15
N GLY A 342 6.75 -11.98 10.04
CA GLY A 342 6.95 -10.54 10.08
C GLY A 342 5.76 -9.81 10.70
N THR A 343 6.05 -8.78 11.46
CA THR A 343 5.04 -7.98 12.16
C THR A 343 5.03 -6.54 11.65
N TYR A 344 3.85 -5.97 11.51
CA TYR A 344 3.74 -4.54 11.25
C TYR A 344 2.55 -3.91 11.97
N SER A 345 2.70 -2.62 12.30
CA SER A 345 1.61 -1.76 12.74
C SER A 345 1.36 -0.65 11.72
N GLU A 346 0.19 -0.05 11.80
CA GLU A 346 -0.20 1.09 10.96
C GLU A 346 -0.64 2.22 11.88
N ILE A 347 -0.08 3.41 11.65
CA ILE A 347 -0.42 4.66 12.33
C ILE A 347 -0.87 5.66 11.28
N ILE A 348 -1.92 6.43 11.57
CA ILE A 348 -2.43 7.50 10.71
C ILE A 348 -2.21 8.84 11.42
N LEU A 349 -1.34 9.66 10.87
CA LEU A 349 -1.11 11.03 11.32
C LEU A 349 -2.27 11.94 10.90
N GLY A 350 -2.68 12.81 11.80
CA GLY A 350 -3.67 13.86 11.55
C GLY A 350 -5.10 13.46 11.86
N LEU A 351 -5.35 12.31 12.48
CA LEU A 351 -6.68 11.97 12.97
C LEU A 351 -7.18 13.02 13.97
N PRO A 352 -8.50 13.28 14.07
CA PRO A 352 -9.04 14.28 15.01
C PRO A 352 -8.61 14.06 16.46
N GLY A 353 -8.00 15.07 17.06
CA GLY A 353 -7.43 15.01 18.40
C GLY A 353 -5.93 14.66 18.44
N ASP A 354 -5.33 14.37 17.29
CA ASP A 354 -3.89 14.09 17.20
C ASP A 354 -3.05 15.33 17.53
N THR A 355 -1.85 15.07 18.05
CA THR A 355 -0.83 16.06 18.39
C THR A 355 0.54 15.45 18.14
N PHE A 356 1.61 16.25 18.07
CA PHE A 356 2.97 15.69 18.01
C PHE A 356 3.23 14.69 19.15
N LYS A 357 2.77 15.01 20.37
CA LYS A 357 2.95 14.13 21.53
C LYS A 357 2.18 12.81 21.38
N ALA A 358 0.92 12.84 20.95
CA ALA A 358 0.09 11.65 20.78
C ALA A 358 0.63 10.75 19.65
N HIS A 359 1.09 11.36 18.55
CA HIS A 359 1.72 10.66 17.44
C HIS A 359 3.03 10.00 17.87
N SER A 360 3.93 10.75 18.52
CA SER A 360 5.20 10.22 19.07
C SER A 360 4.96 9.07 20.05
N GLN A 361 3.96 9.18 20.95
CA GLN A 361 3.58 8.11 21.87
C GLN A 361 3.07 6.87 21.13
N SER A 362 2.29 7.05 20.07
CA SER A 362 1.82 5.92 19.25
C SER A 362 2.97 5.18 18.57
N LEU A 363 4.00 5.91 18.12
CA LEU A 363 5.22 5.30 17.57
C LEU A 363 6.01 4.56 18.67
N GLU A 364 6.19 5.18 19.85
CA GLU A 364 6.84 4.55 21.01
C GLU A 364 6.16 3.24 21.39
N ASP A 365 4.84 3.23 21.48
CA ASP A 365 4.05 2.06 21.81
C ASP A 365 4.25 0.92 20.80
N CYS A 366 4.33 1.26 19.50
CA CYS A 366 4.60 0.31 18.42
C CYS A 366 6.03 -0.26 18.52
N VAL A 367 7.02 0.59 18.74
CA VAL A 367 8.43 0.18 18.91
C VAL A 367 8.58 -0.73 20.13
N ASN A 368 7.99 -0.35 21.28
CA ASN A 368 8.03 -1.12 22.52
C ASN A 368 7.23 -2.44 22.44
N ALA A 369 6.22 -2.51 21.55
CA ALA A 369 5.52 -3.75 21.23
C ALA A 369 6.33 -4.67 20.31
N ASN A 370 7.53 -4.25 19.88
CA ASN A 370 8.46 -4.98 19.04
C ASN A 370 7.90 -5.35 17.65
N PHE A 371 7.21 -4.39 17.02
CA PHE A 371 6.85 -4.51 15.60
C PHE A 371 8.08 -4.29 14.73
N ASP A 372 8.30 -5.16 13.74
CA ASP A 372 9.41 -5.06 12.80
C ASP A 372 9.30 -3.84 11.87
N ASN A 373 8.05 -3.41 11.63
CA ASN A 373 7.75 -2.27 10.77
C ASN A 373 6.55 -1.48 11.29
N ILE A 374 6.65 -0.18 11.18
CA ILE A 374 5.56 0.76 11.48
C ILE A 374 5.27 1.51 10.19
N ARG A 375 4.08 1.32 9.62
CA ARG A 375 3.61 2.04 8.44
C ARG A 375 2.94 3.33 8.89
N MET A 376 3.54 4.46 8.57
CA MET A 376 3.10 5.78 8.99
C MET A 376 2.39 6.47 7.83
N TYR A 377 1.06 6.40 7.85
CA TYR A 377 0.18 7.02 6.87
C TYR A 377 -0.19 8.44 7.29
N GLN A 378 -0.61 9.23 6.31
CA GLN A 378 -1.28 10.52 6.51
C GLN A 378 -2.77 10.30 6.35
N LEU A 379 -3.61 11.05 7.06
CA LEU A 379 -5.04 10.99 6.85
C LEU A 379 -5.39 11.49 5.45
N ILE A 380 -5.89 10.60 4.61
CA ILE A 380 -6.43 10.90 3.29
C ILE A 380 -7.93 11.16 3.44
N MET A 381 -8.42 12.23 2.83
CA MET A 381 -9.84 12.61 2.84
C MET A 381 -10.59 11.79 1.79
N LEU A 382 -10.85 10.52 2.11
CA LEU A 382 -11.50 9.59 1.19
C LEU A 382 -13.00 9.91 1.03
N PRO A 383 -13.57 9.82 -0.16
CA PRO A 383 -15.02 9.88 -0.34
C PRO A 383 -15.76 8.84 0.48
N GLN A 384 -17.01 9.12 0.84
CA GLN A 384 -17.91 8.26 1.64
C GLN A 384 -17.48 8.03 3.09
N THR A 385 -16.39 8.63 3.57
CA THR A 385 -15.98 8.51 4.99
C THR A 385 -16.68 9.56 5.85
N GLU A 386 -16.97 9.20 7.11
CA GLU A 386 -17.55 10.12 8.08
C GLU A 386 -16.66 11.36 8.30
N LEU A 387 -15.32 11.18 8.30
CA LEU A 387 -14.39 12.28 8.48
C LEU A 387 -14.36 13.26 7.31
N ASN A 388 -14.74 12.84 6.10
CA ASN A 388 -14.76 13.72 4.94
C ASN A 388 -16.01 14.59 4.83
N THR A 389 -17.00 14.40 5.69
CA THR A 389 -18.23 15.22 5.68
C THR A 389 -17.94 16.67 6.07
N PRO A 390 -18.68 17.67 5.51
CA PRO A 390 -18.55 19.08 5.91
C PRO A 390 -18.67 19.30 7.42
N ALA A 391 -19.60 18.58 8.07
CA ALA A 391 -19.82 18.65 9.51
C ALA A 391 -18.59 18.18 10.31
N SER A 392 -17.94 17.09 9.89
CA SER A 392 -16.70 16.59 10.54
C SER A 392 -15.53 17.55 10.31
N ARG A 393 -15.39 18.07 9.09
CA ARG A 393 -14.33 19.03 8.76
C ARG A 393 -14.44 20.32 9.62
N GLU A 394 -15.65 20.85 9.78
CA GLU A 394 -15.90 22.01 10.64
C GLU A 394 -15.66 21.69 12.12
N LYS A 395 -16.26 20.59 12.61
CA LYS A 395 -16.15 20.16 14.01
C LYS A 395 -14.71 20.02 14.49
N PHE A 396 -13.83 19.49 13.64
CA PHE A 396 -12.45 19.20 14.00
C PHE A 396 -11.45 20.24 13.45
N GLY A 397 -11.94 21.32 12.79
CA GLY A 397 -11.09 22.37 12.21
C GLY A 397 -10.10 21.84 11.18
N MET A 398 -10.56 20.87 10.35
CA MET A 398 -9.68 20.15 9.41
C MET A 398 -9.31 21.01 8.21
N LYS A 399 -8.01 21.12 7.93
CA LYS A 399 -7.48 21.76 6.73
C LYS A 399 -6.70 20.73 5.92
N SER A 400 -7.01 20.66 4.65
CA SER A 400 -6.42 19.70 3.70
C SER A 400 -5.72 20.40 2.55
N LYS A 401 -4.85 19.68 1.89
CA LYS A 401 -4.16 20.06 0.66
C LYS A 401 -4.20 18.91 -0.34
N HIS A 402 -4.01 19.24 -1.59
CA HIS A 402 -3.88 18.27 -2.67
C HIS A 402 -2.42 18.03 -3.00
N ARG A 403 -2.05 16.78 -3.28
CA ARG A 403 -0.74 16.40 -3.81
C ARG A 403 -0.90 15.40 -4.95
N VAL A 404 0.13 15.31 -5.79
CA VAL A 404 0.19 14.28 -6.82
C VAL A 404 0.26 12.91 -6.14
N MET A 405 -0.63 12.01 -6.54
CA MET A 405 -0.56 10.63 -6.06
C MET A 405 0.72 9.97 -6.61
N PRO A 406 1.55 9.40 -5.74
CA PRO A 406 2.84 8.83 -6.16
C PRO A 406 2.70 7.83 -7.31
N ARG A 407 3.51 8.01 -8.37
CA ARG A 407 3.56 7.13 -9.55
C ARG A 407 2.30 7.10 -10.42
N SER A 408 1.26 7.87 -10.07
CA SER A 408 -0.03 7.86 -10.76
C SER A 408 -0.17 9.04 -11.70
N PHE A 409 0.71 9.13 -12.68
CA PHE A 409 0.71 10.15 -13.73
C PHE A 409 1.38 9.61 -15.01
N GLY A 410 1.07 10.24 -16.14
CA GLY A 410 1.68 9.87 -17.41
C GLY A 410 1.14 10.64 -18.61
N LYS A 411 1.74 10.37 -19.78
CA LYS A 411 1.28 10.80 -21.10
C LYS A 411 0.72 9.61 -21.83
N TYR A 412 -0.41 9.79 -22.47
CA TYR A 412 -1.16 8.72 -23.14
C TYR A 412 -1.68 9.22 -24.48
N SER A 413 -2.14 8.29 -25.33
CA SER A 413 -2.76 8.62 -26.60
C SER A 413 -3.88 7.63 -26.94
N LEU A 414 -4.88 8.12 -27.63
CA LEU A 414 -5.96 7.32 -28.23
C LEU A 414 -6.32 7.93 -29.58
N ALA A 415 -6.27 7.12 -30.65
CA ALA A 415 -6.63 7.53 -32.01
C ALA A 415 -5.94 8.84 -32.45
N GLY A 416 -4.65 9.01 -32.12
CA GLY A 416 -3.86 10.18 -32.44
C GLY A 416 -4.09 11.42 -31.54
N HIS A 417 -4.96 11.32 -30.54
CA HIS A 417 -5.17 12.37 -29.53
C HIS A 417 -4.28 12.10 -28.33
N GLU A 418 -3.29 12.96 -28.11
CA GLU A 418 -2.43 12.90 -26.93
C GLU A 418 -3.09 13.60 -25.73
N PHE A 419 -2.88 13.08 -24.53
CA PHE A 419 -3.35 13.68 -23.29
C PHE A 419 -2.45 13.34 -22.10
N ILE A 420 -2.54 14.16 -21.08
CA ILE A 420 -1.83 13.99 -19.80
C ILE A 420 -2.88 13.60 -18.76
N ALA A 421 -2.53 12.62 -17.93
CA ALA A 421 -3.33 12.26 -16.75
C ALA A 421 -2.45 12.29 -15.51
N VAL A 422 -2.94 12.93 -14.44
CA VAL A 422 -2.29 13.02 -13.14
C VAL A 422 -3.33 12.79 -12.06
N GLU A 423 -3.14 11.75 -11.28
CA GLU A 423 -4.00 11.49 -10.13
C GLU A 423 -3.56 12.32 -8.94
N SER A 424 -4.54 12.71 -8.14
CA SER A 424 -4.32 13.51 -6.92
C SER A 424 -5.00 12.88 -5.73
N GLU A 425 -4.41 13.09 -4.57
CA GLU A 425 -5.03 12.76 -3.30
C GLU A 425 -5.14 14.00 -2.42
N GLU A 426 -6.25 14.11 -1.69
CA GLU A 426 -6.47 15.13 -0.69
C GLU A 426 -6.01 14.60 0.66
N ILE A 427 -5.01 15.25 1.27
CA ILE A 427 -4.46 14.88 2.57
C ILE A 427 -4.76 15.94 3.61
N LEU A 428 -5.04 15.52 4.84
CA LEU A 428 -5.10 16.43 5.98
C LEU A 428 -3.69 16.87 6.34
N VAL A 429 -3.52 18.16 6.56
CA VAL A 429 -2.25 18.77 6.97
C VAL A 429 -2.34 19.56 8.29
N GLU A 430 -3.55 19.89 8.74
CA GLU A 430 -3.79 20.62 9.98
C GLU A 430 -5.18 20.28 10.53
N ASN A 431 -5.34 20.28 11.85
CA ASN A 431 -6.63 20.23 12.52
C ASN A 431 -6.59 21.06 13.81
N SER A 432 -7.69 21.09 14.59
CA SER A 432 -7.79 21.90 15.80
C SER A 432 -6.73 21.61 16.90
N THR A 433 -6.04 20.47 16.82
CA THR A 433 -5.04 20.02 17.82
C THR A 433 -3.66 19.77 17.23
N LEU A 434 -3.52 19.76 15.91
CA LEU A 434 -2.28 19.54 15.18
C LEU A 434 -2.06 20.68 14.19
N SER A 435 -1.08 21.53 14.45
CA SER A 435 -0.67 22.60 13.52
C SER A 435 0.05 22.02 12.30
N PHE A 436 0.15 22.80 11.21
CA PHE A 436 0.93 22.38 10.03
C PHE A 436 2.42 22.18 10.37
N GLU A 437 2.97 22.98 11.29
CA GLU A 437 4.35 22.81 11.75
C GLU A 437 4.54 21.50 12.55
N ASP A 438 3.59 21.17 13.42
CA ASP A 438 3.59 19.89 14.12
C ASP A 438 3.44 18.70 13.16
N TYR A 439 2.59 18.86 12.14
CA TYR A 439 2.45 17.85 11.07
C TYR A 439 3.80 17.59 10.39
N ILE A 440 4.54 18.62 9.99
CA ILE A 440 5.88 18.47 9.40
C ILE A 440 6.83 17.79 10.38
N SER A 441 6.81 18.20 11.66
CA SER A 441 7.65 17.61 12.71
C SER A 441 7.35 16.12 12.91
N CYS A 442 6.08 15.71 12.90
CA CYS A 442 5.67 14.31 12.94
C CYS A 442 6.21 13.55 11.73
N ARG A 443 6.12 14.11 10.52
CA ARG A 443 6.62 13.47 9.31
C ARG A 443 8.14 13.28 9.30
N GLU A 444 8.89 14.25 9.85
CA GLU A 444 10.34 14.10 10.03
C GLU A 444 10.68 13.01 11.07
N LEU A 445 9.87 12.88 12.13
CA LEU A 445 10.00 11.77 13.08
C LEU A 445 9.67 10.41 12.42
N ASP A 446 8.63 10.37 11.58
CA ASP A 446 8.28 9.18 10.80
C ASP A 446 9.46 8.74 9.90
N LEU A 447 10.11 9.69 9.21
CA LEU A 447 11.30 9.38 8.41
C LEU A 447 12.43 8.82 9.28
N THR A 448 12.61 9.36 10.48
CA THR A 448 13.63 8.85 11.43
C THR A 448 13.34 7.41 11.83
N VAL A 449 12.08 7.08 12.13
CA VAL A 449 11.66 5.70 12.45
C VAL A 449 11.87 4.77 11.24
N GLU A 450 11.56 5.24 10.02
CA GLU A 450 11.83 4.49 8.79
C GLU A 450 13.31 4.19 8.56
N LEU A 451 14.19 5.14 8.90
CA LEU A 451 15.64 5.00 8.71
C LEU A 451 16.32 4.13 9.78
N VAL A 452 15.82 4.19 11.02
CA VAL A 452 16.53 3.64 12.18
C VAL A 452 15.90 2.35 12.70
N HIS A 453 14.56 2.23 12.65
CA HIS A 453 13.84 1.09 13.23
C HIS A 453 13.33 0.11 12.17
N ASN A 454 12.58 0.61 11.18
CA ASN A 454 11.88 -0.24 10.22
C ASN A 454 12.83 -1.14 9.42
N GLY A 455 12.43 -2.41 9.24
CA GLY A 455 13.21 -3.40 8.50
C GLY A 455 14.39 -3.98 9.28
N LYS A 456 14.46 -3.72 10.59
CA LYS A 456 15.56 -4.17 11.46
C LYS A 456 16.94 -3.72 10.95
N ILE A 457 17.01 -2.51 10.39
CA ILE A 457 18.25 -2.00 9.79
C ILE A 457 19.36 -1.90 10.83
N TYR A 458 19.02 -1.55 12.09
CA TYR A 458 19.96 -1.44 13.21
C TYR A 458 19.57 -2.37 14.35
N GLU A 459 19.25 -3.64 14.02
CA GLU A 459 18.94 -4.69 15.01
C GLU A 459 20.03 -4.83 16.07
N GLU A 460 21.29 -4.66 15.69
CA GLU A 460 22.44 -4.71 16.58
C GLU A 460 22.41 -3.64 17.69
N LEU A 461 21.94 -2.43 17.40
CA LEU A 461 21.80 -1.37 18.40
C LEU A 461 20.52 -1.55 19.22
N GLN A 462 19.42 -1.96 18.58
CA GLN A 462 18.16 -2.24 19.26
C GLN A 462 18.33 -3.36 20.29
N SER A 463 18.90 -4.50 19.91
CA SER A 463 19.11 -5.65 20.80
C SER A 463 20.00 -5.29 22.00
N PHE A 464 21.04 -4.46 21.76
CA PHE A 464 21.89 -3.98 22.86
C PHE A 464 21.12 -3.08 23.83
N CYS A 465 20.28 -2.16 23.34
CA CYS A 465 19.41 -1.33 24.18
C CYS A 465 18.50 -2.19 25.05
N GLU A 466 17.82 -3.17 24.46
CA GLU A 466 16.91 -4.06 25.15
C GLU A 466 17.64 -4.88 26.24
N ALA A 467 18.82 -5.46 25.91
CA ALA A 467 19.63 -6.20 26.85
C ALA A 467 20.17 -5.34 28.01
N SER A 468 20.43 -4.05 27.76
CA SER A 468 20.92 -3.08 28.73
C SER A 468 19.81 -2.36 29.52
N GLY A 469 18.54 -2.70 29.28
CA GLY A 469 17.38 -2.06 29.90
C GLY A 469 17.18 -0.60 29.48
N LEU A 470 17.63 -0.24 28.27
CA LEU A 470 17.48 1.09 27.69
C LEU A 470 16.32 1.11 26.70
N SER A 471 15.63 2.26 26.58
CA SER A 471 14.56 2.43 25.62
C SER A 471 15.14 2.69 24.23
N TRP A 472 14.87 1.78 23.27
CA TRP A 472 15.22 1.96 21.88
C TRP A 472 14.54 3.19 21.27
N PHE A 473 13.28 3.47 21.64
CA PHE A 473 12.58 4.65 21.14
C PHE A 473 13.18 5.96 21.65
N GLN A 474 13.64 6.01 22.91
CA GLN A 474 14.35 7.19 23.42
C GLN A 474 15.66 7.44 22.66
N PHE A 475 16.35 6.40 22.21
CA PHE A 475 17.51 6.55 21.34
C PHE A 475 17.12 7.11 19.95
N ILE A 476 16.03 6.61 19.37
CA ILE A 476 15.48 7.16 18.11
C ILE A 476 15.14 8.64 18.26
N LEU A 477 14.47 9.03 19.35
CA LEU A 477 14.15 10.43 19.64
C LEU A 477 15.42 11.30 19.78
N ARG A 478 16.42 10.78 20.45
CA ARG A 478 17.71 11.46 20.61
C ARG A 478 18.38 11.72 19.25
N PHE A 479 18.36 10.76 18.35
CA PHE A 479 18.82 10.94 16.98
C PHE A 479 17.95 11.97 16.23
N TYR A 480 16.64 11.88 16.33
CA TYR A 480 15.70 12.84 15.73
C TYR A 480 15.95 14.27 16.18
N GLU A 481 16.09 14.51 17.49
CA GLU A 481 16.31 15.85 18.07
C GLU A 481 17.62 16.48 17.58
N ASN A 482 18.66 15.66 17.38
CA ASN A 482 19.97 16.11 16.92
C ASN A 482 20.18 16.02 15.39
N ARG A 483 19.20 15.60 14.60
CA ARG A 483 19.31 15.30 13.17
C ARG A 483 19.94 16.40 12.31
N ARG A 484 19.82 17.66 12.73
CA ARG A 484 20.42 18.83 12.05
C ARG A 484 21.90 19.04 12.40
N ASN A 485 22.41 18.37 13.42
CA ASN A 485 23.76 18.52 13.93
C ASN A 485 24.73 17.44 13.44
N TYR A 486 24.26 16.43 12.70
CA TYR A 486 25.06 15.28 12.25
C TYR A 486 25.75 15.46 10.88
N GLY A 487 26.00 16.71 10.49
CA GLY A 487 26.67 17.07 9.25
C GLY A 487 25.71 17.47 8.14
N ILE A 488 26.29 18.09 7.12
CA ILE A 488 25.51 18.77 6.06
C ILE A 488 24.66 17.79 5.26
N GLU A 489 25.14 16.59 4.97
CA GLU A 489 24.42 15.66 4.10
C GLU A 489 23.18 15.09 4.78
N ILE A 490 23.25 14.73 6.08
CA ILE A 490 22.08 14.27 6.86
C ILE A 490 21.11 15.44 7.04
N SER A 491 21.60 16.66 7.36
CA SER A 491 20.75 17.83 7.44
C SER A 491 20.04 18.12 6.12
N THR A 492 20.76 18.08 4.99
CA THR A 492 20.18 18.28 3.64
C THR A 492 19.11 17.23 3.32
N MET A 493 19.30 15.95 3.68
CA MET A 493 18.29 14.93 3.49
C MET A 493 16.96 15.27 4.18
N TYR A 494 17.02 15.77 5.43
CA TYR A 494 15.82 16.21 6.13
C TYR A 494 15.25 17.52 5.56
N ASP A 495 16.08 18.44 5.06
CA ASP A 495 15.63 19.66 4.39
C ASP A 495 14.93 19.35 3.07
N ASP A 496 15.48 18.44 2.26
CA ASP A 496 14.86 17.94 1.03
C ASP A 496 13.53 17.24 1.33
N PHE A 497 13.49 16.45 2.40
CA PHE A 497 12.27 15.79 2.84
C PHE A 497 11.19 16.80 3.23
N LYS A 498 11.55 17.80 4.03
CA LYS A 498 10.64 18.90 4.43
C LYS A 498 10.16 19.68 3.20
N ALA A 499 11.05 20.04 2.29
CA ALA A 499 10.70 20.73 1.04
C ALA A 499 9.71 19.88 0.20
N GLY A 500 9.94 18.56 0.09
CA GLY A 500 9.00 17.67 -0.56
C GLY A 500 7.59 17.69 0.07
N LEU A 501 7.51 17.82 1.39
CA LEU A 501 6.25 17.89 2.12
C LEU A 501 5.54 19.26 1.99
N THR A 502 6.27 20.36 1.73
CA THR A 502 5.71 21.71 1.69
C THR A 502 5.48 22.22 0.27
N ASP A 503 6.44 22.03 -0.62
CA ASP A 503 6.46 22.66 -1.94
C ASP A 503 5.60 21.93 -2.98
N ARG A 504 5.15 20.72 -2.65
CA ARG A 504 4.32 19.87 -3.52
C ARG A 504 2.88 19.72 -3.03
N LEU A 505 2.38 20.76 -2.38
CA LEU A 505 1.00 20.85 -1.90
C LEU A 505 0.28 22.01 -2.57
N TRP A 506 -0.94 21.75 -3.00
CA TRP A 506 -1.83 22.73 -3.65
C TRP A 506 -3.11 22.89 -2.86
N ASP A 507 -3.70 24.08 -2.91
CA ASP A 507 -4.97 24.36 -2.23
C ASP A 507 -6.14 23.65 -2.90
N THR A 508 -6.07 23.52 -4.23
CA THR A 508 -7.12 22.87 -5.02
C THR A 508 -6.52 21.88 -6.00
N ARG A 509 -7.37 20.96 -6.44
CA ARG A 509 -7.05 19.95 -7.45
C ARG A 509 -6.75 20.59 -8.81
N GLU A 510 -7.45 21.65 -9.16
CA GLU A 510 -7.29 22.38 -10.42
C GLU A 510 -5.89 23.03 -10.47
N GLN A 511 -5.45 23.67 -9.38
CA GLN A 511 -4.08 24.22 -9.28
C GLN A 511 -3.02 23.11 -9.46
N LEU A 512 -3.23 21.97 -8.84
CA LEU A 512 -2.34 20.81 -8.99
C LEU A 512 -2.32 20.33 -10.45
N ALA A 513 -3.50 20.16 -11.08
CA ALA A 513 -3.59 19.68 -12.46
C ALA A 513 -2.87 20.61 -13.44
N ASP A 514 -3.03 21.93 -13.27
CA ASP A 514 -2.34 22.95 -14.08
C ASP A 514 -0.82 22.91 -13.89
N ALA A 515 -0.36 22.77 -12.65
CA ALA A 515 1.07 22.66 -12.33
C ALA A 515 1.67 21.37 -12.90
N ALA A 516 0.98 20.25 -12.72
CA ALA A 516 1.42 18.96 -13.20
C ALA A 516 1.44 18.88 -14.74
N ALA A 517 0.46 19.45 -15.42
CA ALA A 517 0.46 19.50 -16.89
C ALA A 517 1.68 20.26 -17.44
N LYS A 518 2.12 21.33 -16.76
CA LYS A 518 3.31 22.10 -17.15
C LYS A 518 4.62 21.37 -16.82
N GLY A 519 4.67 20.59 -15.73
CA GLY A 519 5.84 19.90 -15.22
C GLY A 519 5.92 18.41 -15.57
N ILE A 520 5.03 17.88 -16.41
CA ILE A 520 4.90 16.43 -16.62
C ILE A 520 6.20 15.77 -17.14
N ASP A 521 6.94 16.46 -18.02
CA ASP A 521 8.19 15.92 -18.58
C ASP A 521 9.27 15.80 -17.50
N GLU A 522 9.38 16.79 -16.62
CA GLU A 522 10.28 16.75 -15.47
C GLU A 522 9.87 15.64 -14.50
N MET A 523 8.58 15.49 -14.23
CA MET A 523 8.07 14.44 -13.35
C MET A 523 8.38 13.04 -13.90
N LEU A 524 8.22 12.83 -15.21
CA LEU A 524 8.51 11.54 -15.88
C LEU A 524 10.00 11.24 -15.96
N ALA A 525 10.85 12.26 -16.07
CA ALA A 525 12.32 12.14 -16.08
C ALA A 525 12.92 11.99 -14.67
N ASN A 526 12.13 12.24 -13.61
CA ASN A 526 12.62 12.22 -12.24
C ASN A 526 12.69 10.79 -11.67
N GLU A 527 13.86 10.16 -11.83
CA GLU A 527 14.15 8.83 -11.28
C GLU A 527 14.13 8.76 -9.74
N ARG A 528 14.12 9.91 -9.04
CA ARG A 528 13.97 9.97 -7.58
C ARG A 528 12.53 9.72 -7.14
N GLY A 529 11.54 9.92 -8.03
CA GLY A 529 10.10 9.75 -7.75
C GLY A 529 9.45 10.96 -7.07
N THR A 530 8.21 10.76 -6.63
CA THR A 530 7.35 11.81 -6.05
C THR A 530 6.90 11.50 -4.61
N ASN A 531 7.25 10.32 -4.04
CA ASN A 531 6.93 9.97 -2.67
C ASN A 531 8.08 10.35 -1.74
N GLU A 532 7.90 11.33 -0.89
CA GLU A 532 8.93 11.92 -0.02
C GLU A 532 9.52 10.87 0.93
N MET A 533 8.67 10.04 1.54
CA MET A 533 9.12 8.99 2.47
C MET A 533 9.98 7.94 1.77
N SER A 534 9.54 7.50 0.58
CA SER A 534 10.29 6.56 -0.26
C SER A 534 11.66 7.14 -0.67
N MET A 535 11.67 8.41 -1.09
CA MET A 535 12.90 9.15 -1.45
C MET A 535 13.83 9.29 -0.26
N GLY A 536 13.32 9.74 0.88
CA GLY A 536 14.11 9.93 2.11
C GLY A 536 14.73 8.61 2.59
N LYS A 537 13.94 7.52 2.61
CA LYS A 537 14.42 6.19 2.98
C LYS A 537 15.48 5.66 2.01
N ALA A 538 15.28 5.81 0.72
CA ALA A 538 16.26 5.40 -0.28
C ALA A 538 17.56 6.23 -0.18
N THR A 539 17.46 7.54 0.04
CA THR A 539 18.62 8.41 0.27
C THR A 539 19.40 7.96 1.51
N GLY A 540 18.72 7.76 2.63
CA GLY A 540 19.38 7.34 3.87
C GLY A 540 20.01 5.96 3.77
N PHE A 541 19.33 4.99 3.15
CA PHE A 541 19.80 3.61 3.09
C PHE A 541 20.83 3.35 1.98
N PHE A 542 20.68 3.93 0.78
CA PHE A 542 21.58 3.62 -0.34
C PHE A 542 22.70 4.65 -0.55
N LEU A 543 22.45 5.92 -0.19
CA LEU A 543 23.42 6.99 -0.43
C LEU A 543 24.16 7.44 0.85
N LEU A 544 23.48 7.45 1.98
CA LEU A 544 24.02 7.99 3.24
C LEU A 544 24.24 6.92 4.33
N PHE A 545 24.09 5.64 4.00
CA PHE A 545 24.16 4.56 5.01
C PHE A 545 25.41 4.65 5.88
N GLU A 546 26.60 4.78 5.25
CA GLU A 546 27.86 4.81 5.99
C GLU A 546 27.92 5.98 6.98
N LYS A 547 27.42 7.15 6.61
CA LYS A 547 27.39 8.33 7.48
C LYS A 547 26.41 8.17 8.61
N ILE A 548 25.18 7.70 8.30
CA ILE A 548 24.14 7.45 9.31
C ILE A 548 24.61 6.36 10.28
N ASN A 549 25.21 5.28 9.76
CA ASN A 549 25.79 4.20 10.56
C ASN A 549 26.84 4.74 11.56
N ASN A 550 27.79 5.53 11.09
CA ASN A 550 28.81 6.11 11.97
C ASN A 550 28.19 7.00 13.04
N VAL A 551 27.27 7.87 12.67
CA VAL A 551 26.58 8.79 13.59
C VAL A 551 25.79 8.03 14.64
N LEU A 552 25.03 6.99 14.27
CA LEU A 552 24.24 6.21 15.24
C LEU A 552 25.12 5.49 16.25
N PHE A 553 26.23 4.89 15.82
CA PHE A 553 27.16 4.23 16.73
C PHE A 553 27.89 5.22 17.65
N ASP A 554 28.30 6.38 17.14
CA ASP A 554 28.92 7.44 17.95
C ASP A 554 27.93 8.04 18.95
N GLU A 555 26.68 8.30 18.56
CA GLU A 555 25.64 8.81 19.46
C GLU A 555 25.26 7.77 20.54
N MET A 556 25.29 6.46 20.21
CA MET A 556 25.07 5.41 21.18
C MET A 556 26.21 5.39 22.23
N LYS A 557 27.46 5.45 21.78
CA LYS A 557 28.60 5.52 22.71
C LYS A 557 28.52 6.75 23.62
N LYS A 558 28.18 7.92 23.04
CA LYS A 558 27.98 9.15 23.81
C LYS A 558 26.86 9.00 24.85
N TRP A 559 25.73 8.43 24.46
CA TRP A 559 24.62 8.22 25.40
C TRP A 559 24.98 7.25 26.52
N LEU A 560 25.68 6.15 26.21
CA LEU A 560 26.16 5.20 27.22
C LEU A 560 27.18 5.84 28.17
N ALA A 561 28.07 6.72 27.69
CA ALA A 561 28.98 7.47 28.51
C ALA A 561 28.26 8.41 29.50
N GLU A 562 27.25 9.13 29.03
CA GLU A 562 26.38 9.99 29.87
C GLU A 562 25.66 9.19 30.96
N LEU A 563 25.31 7.92 30.70
CA LEU A 563 24.68 7.01 31.64
C LEU A 563 25.68 6.25 32.55
N GLY A 564 26.97 6.44 32.34
CA GLY A 564 28.02 5.69 33.06
C GLY A 564 28.06 4.19 32.71
N LYS A 565 27.60 3.81 31.53
CA LYS A 565 27.52 2.43 31.03
C LYS A 565 28.53 2.12 29.91
N LEU A 566 29.39 3.05 29.54
CA LEU A 566 30.44 2.85 28.55
C LEU A 566 31.75 2.52 29.24
N ASP A 567 32.20 1.28 29.16
CA ASP A 567 33.55 0.85 29.51
C ASP A 567 34.37 0.52 28.25
N ALA A 568 35.63 0.17 28.43
CA ALA A 568 36.53 -0.13 27.33
C ALA A 568 36.12 -1.37 26.51
N GLU A 569 35.43 -2.33 27.12
CA GLU A 569 34.94 -3.52 26.39
C GLU A 569 33.73 -3.21 25.56
N VAL A 570 32.77 -2.47 26.09
CA VAL A 570 31.59 -1.99 25.39
C VAL A 570 32.00 -1.02 24.24
N GLU A 571 32.99 -0.16 24.45
CA GLU A 571 33.52 0.71 23.43
C GLU A 571 34.13 -0.10 22.26
N CYS A 572 34.99 -1.08 22.57
CA CYS A 572 35.57 -1.97 21.57
C CYS A 572 34.51 -2.76 20.82
N TYR A 573 33.46 -3.25 21.53
CA TYR A 573 32.32 -3.94 20.90
C TYR A 573 31.63 -3.05 19.88
N PHE A 574 31.31 -1.82 20.23
CA PHE A 574 30.63 -0.91 19.30
C PHE A 574 31.49 -0.54 18.09
N ASP A 575 32.80 -0.42 18.23
CA ASP A 575 33.69 -0.17 17.10
C ASP A 575 33.72 -1.34 16.12
N GLU A 576 33.76 -2.58 16.63
CA GLU A 576 33.72 -3.80 15.82
C GLU A 576 32.34 -3.99 15.14
N ILE A 577 31.25 -3.81 15.88
CA ILE A 577 29.88 -3.98 15.34
C ILE A 577 29.54 -2.87 14.34
N ARG A 578 29.99 -1.64 14.55
CA ARG A 578 29.88 -0.55 13.56
C ARG A 578 30.50 -0.96 12.21
N ARG A 579 31.72 -1.51 12.24
CA ARG A 579 32.43 -2.00 11.07
C ARG A 579 31.68 -3.17 10.42
N PHE A 580 31.23 -4.12 11.20
CA PHE A 580 30.44 -5.26 10.72
C PHE A 580 29.11 -4.84 10.11
N SER A 581 28.35 -3.94 10.74
CA SER A 581 27.10 -3.35 10.23
C SER A 581 27.30 -2.72 8.83
N ARG A 582 28.38 -1.98 8.66
CA ARG A 582 28.77 -1.40 7.38
C ARG A 582 29.01 -2.48 6.31
N LEU A 583 29.83 -3.48 6.59
CA LEU A 583 30.18 -4.54 5.64
C LEU A 583 28.98 -5.39 5.22
N ARG A 584 28.01 -5.56 6.10
CA ARG A 584 26.77 -6.29 5.81
C ARG A 584 25.86 -5.57 4.83
N LYS A 585 25.83 -4.22 4.81
CA LYS A 585 24.72 -3.42 4.29
C LYS A 585 25.11 -2.45 3.18
N VAL A 586 26.36 -1.97 3.14
CA VAL A 586 26.82 -1.10 2.04
C VAL A 586 26.82 -1.88 0.71
N ASP A 587 26.41 -1.23 -0.38
CA ASP A 587 26.27 -1.87 -1.70
C ASP A 587 25.45 -3.17 -1.68
N LEU A 588 24.38 -3.17 -0.87
CA LEU A 588 23.58 -4.35 -0.57
C LEU A 588 23.02 -5.05 -1.83
N MET A 589 22.73 -4.29 -2.89
CA MET A 589 22.15 -4.83 -4.12
C MET A 589 23.21 -5.40 -5.08
N ASP A 590 24.49 -5.33 -4.71
CA ASP A 590 25.57 -5.97 -5.46
C ASP A 590 25.90 -7.33 -4.85
N CYS A 591 25.56 -8.38 -5.59
CA CYS A 591 25.75 -9.75 -5.15
C CYS A 591 27.22 -10.20 -5.18
N ASP A 592 28.08 -9.53 -5.94
CA ASP A 592 29.48 -9.92 -6.13
C ASP A 592 30.41 -9.34 -5.04
N VAL A 593 29.88 -8.45 -4.19
CA VAL A 593 30.64 -7.85 -3.08
C VAL A 593 30.84 -8.88 -1.95
N GLU A 594 32.09 -9.15 -1.64
CA GLU A 594 32.54 -10.01 -0.55
C GLU A 594 33.65 -9.29 0.24
N HIS A 595 33.64 -9.47 1.56
CA HIS A 595 34.66 -8.93 2.46
C HIS A 595 35.26 -10.07 3.30
N VAL A 596 36.56 -10.01 3.52
CA VAL A 596 37.27 -10.92 4.47
C VAL A 596 37.98 -10.04 5.48
N GLU A 597 37.52 -10.07 6.73
CA GLU A 597 37.97 -9.19 7.80
C GLU A 597 38.16 -9.94 9.12
N SER A 598 39.06 -9.44 9.96
CA SER A 598 39.31 -9.99 11.31
C SER A 598 38.51 -9.24 12.35
N PHE A 599 37.88 -9.99 13.26
CA PHE A 599 37.12 -9.46 14.39
C PHE A 599 37.56 -10.09 15.70
N VAL A 600 37.45 -9.32 16.80
CA VAL A 600 37.73 -9.81 18.16
C VAL A 600 36.48 -10.35 18.85
N PHE A 601 35.32 -10.24 18.20
CA PHE A 601 34.06 -10.85 18.63
C PHE A 601 33.57 -11.86 17.57
N ASP A 602 32.83 -12.88 18.03
CA ASP A 602 32.22 -13.85 17.13
C ASP A 602 30.98 -13.24 16.48
N ILE A 603 31.21 -12.63 15.30
CA ILE A 603 30.14 -11.94 14.55
C ILE A 603 29.16 -12.91 13.89
N GLU A 604 29.56 -14.19 13.67
CA GLU A 604 28.64 -15.24 13.20
C GLU A 604 27.63 -15.60 14.28
N ALA A 605 28.10 -15.91 15.49
CA ALA A 605 27.25 -16.17 16.64
C ALA A 605 26.35 -14.96 17.00
N LEU A 606 26.86 -13.74 16.87
CA LEU A 606 26.05 -12.51 17.05
C LEU A 606 24.93 -12.42 16.01
N ALA A 607 25.23 -12.62 14.73
CA ALA A 607 24.23 -12.54 13.67
C ALA A 607 23.18 -13.65 13.79
N GLU A 608 23.57 -14.89 14.12
CA GLU A 608 22.67 -16.02 14.35
C GLU A 608 21.76 -15.82 15.57
N SER A 609 22.27 -15.18 16.61
CA SER A 609 21.49 -14.87 17.82
C SER A 609 20.65 -13.59 17.71
N HIS A 610 20.61 -12.94 16.55
CA HIS A 610 19.99 -11.61 16.40
C HIS A 610 20.54 -10.59 17.39
N PHE A 611 21.85 -10.62 17.65
CA PHE A 611 22.58 -9.73 18.56
C PHE A 611 22.07 -9.74 20.01
N THR A 612 21.44 -10.83 20.43
CA THR A 612 20.96 -10.98 21.81
C THR A 612 22.04 -11.46 22.80
N LEU A 613 23.18 -11.94 22.29
CA LEU A 613 24.32 -12.35 23.12
C LEU A 613 25.08 -11.12 23.63
N SER A 614 25.46 -11.14 24.90
CA SER A 614 26.27 -10.07 25.51
C SER A 614 27.71 -10.05 24.98
N PRO A 615 28.39 -8.89 24.96
CA PRO A 615 29.76 -8.76 24.48
C PRO A 615 30.73 -9.78 25.09
N GLU A 616 30.63 -10.02 26.40
CA GLU A 616 31.52 -10.95 27.13
C GLU A 616 31.37 -12.40 26.64
N ARG A 617 30.18 -12.81 26.21
CA ARG A 617 29.90 -14.17 25.71
C ARG A 617 30.45 -14.44 24.32
N VAL A 618 30.61 -13.41 23.53
CA VAL A 618 31.05 -13.52 22.13
C VAL A 618 32.48 -13.04 21.89
N LYS A 619 33.16 -12.60 22.93
CA LYS A 619 34.57 -12.18 22.87
C LYS A 619 35.45 -13.37 22.57
N LEU A 620 36.25 -13.27 21.51
CA LEU A 620 37.15 -14.32 21.08
C LEU A 620 38.50 -14.24 21.86
N PRO A 621 39.13 -15.37 22.15
CA PRO A 621 40.46 -15.37 22.79
C PRO A 621 41.55 -14.78 21.86
N GLN A 622 41.36 -14.85 20.55
CA GLN A 622 42.21 -14.25 19.54
C GLN A 622 41.32 -13.78 18.37
N PRO A 623 41.68 -12.70 17.64
CA PRO A 623 40.96 -12.27 16.48
C PRO A 623 40.80 -13.41 15.44
N ARG A 624 39.62 -13.54 14.85
CA ARG A 624 39.30 -14.54 13.84
C ARG A 624 38.87 -13.86 12.54
N GLN A 625 39.20 -14.46 11.39
CA GLN A 625 38.78 -14.01 10.11
C GLN A 625 37.39 -14.53 9.77
N PHE A 626 36.56 -13.65 9.23
CA PHE A 626 35.22 -13.95 8.75
C PHE A 626 35.06 -13.45 7.30
N ARG A 627 34.38 -14.27 6.49
CA ARG A 627 33.91 -13.89 5.17
C ARG A 627 32.50 -13.35 5.32
N ILE A 628 32.24 -12.17 4.79
CA ILE A 628 30.94 -11.49 4.84
C ILE A 628 30.45 -11.36 3.40
N SER A 629 29.47 -12.20 3.02
CA SER A 629 28.96 -12.30 1.64
C SER A 629 27.48 -12.66 1.61
N HIS A 630 26.84 -12.48 0.44
CA HIS A 630 25.51 -12.99 0.23
C HIS A 630 25.53 -14.52 0.08
N GLN A 631 24.43 -15.16 0.49
CA GLN A 631 24.23 -16.59 0.27
C GLN A 631 23.47 -16.82 -1.06
N PRO A 632 23.57 -18.01 -1.67
CA PRO A 632 22.95 -18.29 -2.98
C PRO A 632 21.44 -18.02 -3.04
N GLU A 633 20.69 -18.28 -1.98
CA GLU A 633 19.26 -17.96 -1.89
C GLU A 633 18.98 -16.46 -1.91
N GLN A 634 19.86 -15.65 -1.31
CA GLN A 634 19.75 -14.19 -1.30
C GLN A 634 19.99 -13.62 -2.72
N TYR A 635 20.85 -14.22 -3.54
CA TYR A 635 21.07 -13.81 -4.93
C TYR A 635 19.78 -13.83 -5.76
N LYS A 636 19.00 -14.91 -5.63
CA LYS A 636 17.73 -15.04 -6.33
C LYS A 636 16.75 -13.93 -5.93
N GLN A 637 16.70 -13.64 -4.64
CA GLN A 637 15.82 -12.61 -4.08
C GLN A 637 16.24 -11.21 -4.54
N ILE A 638 17.53 -10.87 -4.45
CA ILE A 638 18.07 -9.57 -4.89
C ILE A 638 17.81 -9.36 -6.39
N LYS A 639 18.09 -10.38 -7.23
CA LYS A 639 17.80 -10.32 -8.66
C LYS A 639 16.31 -10.12 -8.96
N GLY A 640 15.44 -10.75 -8.16
CA GLY A 640 13.99 -10.54 -8.23
C GLY A 640 13.62 -9.09 -7.94
N TYR A 641 14.15 -8.50 -6.87
CA TYR A 641 13.90 -7.10 -6.53
C TYR A 641 14.41 -6.13 -7.60
N VAL A 642 15.61 -6.36 -8.14
CA VAL A 642 16.16 -5.53 -9.23
C VAL A 642 15.32 -5.65 -10.50
N LYS A 643 14.79 -6.85 -10.81
CA LYS A 643 13.90 -7.05 -11.97
C LYS A 643 12.59 -6.30 -11.79
N GLU A 644 12.00 -6.33 -10.59
CA GLU A 644 10.68 -5.74 -10.30
C GLU A 644 10.74 -4.20 -10.16
N PHE A 645 11.75 -3.69 -9.46
CA PHE A 645 11.83 -2.27 -9.09
C PHE A 645 12.87 -1.47 -9.86
N GLY A 646 13.75 -2.12 -10.60
CA GLY A 646 14.91 -1.45 -11.22
C GLY A 646 15.98 -1.07 -10.18
N ARG A 647 17.01 -0.32 -10.61
CA ARG A 647 18.07 0.22 -9.74
C ARG A 647 17.97 1.74 -9.52
N HIS A 648 16.96 2.39 -10.10
CA HIS A 648 16.74 3.82 -9.90
C HIS A 648 16.18 4.11 -8.51
N HIS A 649 16.35 5.32 -8.06
CA HIS A 649 16.08 5.73 -6.67
C HIS A 649 14.63 5.49 -6.24
N ASP A 650 13.64 5.86 -7.08
CA ASP A 650 12.21 5.63 -6.78
C ASP A 650 11.88 4.14 -6.62
N GLY A 651 12.39 3.29 -7.53
CA GLY A 651 12.17 1.86 -7.47
C GLY A 651 12.77 1.22 -6.22
N MET A 652 14.00 1.61 -5.87
CA MET A 652 14.66 1.15 -4.64
C MET A 652 13.92 1.62 -3.38
N GLY A 653 13.44 2.85 -3.36
CA GLY A 653 12.61 3.37 -2.28
C GLY A 653 11.30 2.60 -2.14
N LYS A 654 10.59 2.32 -3.25
CA LYS A 654 9.38 1.50 -3.26
C LYS A 654 9.64 0.09 -2.75
N MET A 655 10.76 -0.52 -3.15
CA MET A 655 11.19 -1.83 -2.65
C MET A 655 11.32 -1.83 -1.12
N LEU A 656 12.07 -0.88 -0.56
CA LEU A 656 12.29 -0.76 0.89
C LEU A 656 10.97 -0.55 1.67
N MET A 657 10.01 0.16 1.09
CA MET A 657 8.71 0.39 1.71
C MET A 657 7.79 -0.85 1.62
N ARG A 658 7.91 -1.63 0.55
CA ARG A 658 7.05 -2.79 0.30
C ARG A 658 7.51 -4.06 1.00
N TYR A 659 8.83 -4.30 1.01
CA TYR A 659 9.41 -5.50 1.61
C TYR A 659 10.02 -5.19 2.97
N PRO A 660 9.27 -5.39 4.06
CA PRO A 660 9.67 -5.03 5.41
C PRO A 660 10.84 -5.87 5.96
N HIS A 661 11.23 -6.93 5.27
CA HIS A 661 12.24 -7.89 5.73
C HIS A 661 13.58 -7.71 5.01
N ILE A 662 14.01 -6.46 4.76
CA ILE A 662 15.27 -6.16 4.09
C ILE A 662 16.47 -6.82 4.78
N HIS A 663 16.42 -7.03 6.11
CA HIS A 663 17.46 -7.72 6.88
C HIS A 663 17.73 -9.16 6.39
N ARG A 664 16.77 -9.81 5.71
CA ARG A 664 16.96 -11.17 5.17
C ARG A 664 17.96 -11.21 4.01
N ILE A 665 18.21 -10.10 3.36
CA ILE A 665 19.21 -10.01 2.28
C ILE A 665 20.51 -9.36 2.74
N PHE A 666 20.71 -9.03 4.02
CA PHE A 666 22.00 -8.58 4.52
C PHE A 666 23.03 -9.71 4.40
N ARG A 667 24.28 -9.35 4.00
CA ARG A 667 25.36 -10.33 3.91
C ARG A 667 25.55 -11.04 5.23
N ARG A 668 25.85 -12.33 5.16
CA ARG A 668 26.05 -13.20 6.33
C ARG A 668 27.54 -13.42 6.57
N PRO A 669 27.99 -13.40 7.83
CA PRO A 669 29.34 -13.77 8.17
C PRO A 669 29.48 -15.29 8.20
N GLN A 670 30.67 -15.78 7.84
CA GLN A 670 31.08 -17.17 7.95
C GLN A 670 32.55 -17.21 8.34
N ILE A 671 32.93 -18.11 9.23
CA ILE A 671 34.32 -18.33 9.61
C ILE A 671 35.10 -18.80 8.38
N VAL A 672 36.30 -18.21 8.16
CA VAL A 672 37.23 -18.58 7.08
C VAL A 672 38.16 -19.68 7.51
#